data_20e01fc00353301c0ee9e4135d002e8d
#
_entry.id   20e01fc00353301c0ee9e4135d002e8d
#
_cell.length_a   1.000
_cell.length_b   1.000
_cell.length_c   1.000
_cell.angle_alpha   90.00
_cell.angle_beta   90.00
_cell.angle_gamma   90.00
#
_symmetry.space_group_name_H-M   'P 1'
#
loop_
_entity.id
_entity.type
_entity.pdbx_description
1 polymer ?
#
loop_
_entity_poly.entity_id
_entity_poly.type
_entity_poly.pdbx_seq_one_letter_code
_entity_poly.pdbx_strand_id
1 'polypeptide(L)'
;MGDGKLWLGFKIDDEGQRTDEKFEISIDLLRRHGGVFGSTGSGKTVLSKCVLEEAAMEGIPVLALDPQGDIASLMLPGDPKELASKGVPPERLKEYMDKVIVRVYTPASSKGLAISINPLKLPDRKADQDDIIRLLDNSARTLVKVLMKVAGLSRSWEGKAFAAIYELLRTIWENEKTDIKGLKELADMLIADPETAGVDLEPFMKFSERQTLATRIRSLTVGSSQLLFKEEGEIDFDELTKPVDGKTPINVIFLKTLRSEEEKHFFISIVLNQLYSWMLRQGFTEKPRMMIFQDEAAPFIPAGMLSPGPKETFLLLFRQARKYGIECLIATQSPKDIDYKAFEQFNTISAGRISSEQSLKVLERILEPIAGEKESEEIITQLPGQQTASFIFSSADLKPKVNHIGVRWLLTRHVTLTEKDVQMHMKKLVEDQAKILKRLEEERLAEEKRKLAEMEAAEREKYEKAEVARKEAERLKAEKEREKELQEKKQKFKSAEDTDKVFETKGQAGKVSYDDLINAFIARIEAIAKTTFGLEFLRELVKRGELHFEKSMSFYLKETREAQKQGLAKKMKKEIKKRGKVVKEDYLMYDFEYMLTKVIDSMGVKEPDFVDEERLKKKFEQLVKKANRNNFLERIILGEPFLEF
;
A
#
# COMPACT_ATOMS: atom_id res chain seq x y z
N MET A 1 -26.43 24.11 0.58
CA MET A 1 -25.38 24.51 -0.38
C MET A 1 -25.39 26.02 -0.37
N GLY A 2 -24.22 26.65 -0.28
CA GLY A 2 -24.08 28.09 -0.40
C GLY A 2 -24.52 28.57 -1.78
N ASP A 3 -24.39 29.85 -2.05
CA ASP A 3 -24.74 30.45 -3.35
C ASP A 3 -23.72 30.17 -4.46
N GLY A 4 -22.71 29.34 -4.18
CA GLY A 4 -21.66 28.94 -5.10
C GLY A 4 -20.66 30.05 -5.39
N LYS A 5 -20.56 31.06 -4.51
CA LYS A 5 -19.65 32.18 -4.63
C LYS A 5 -18.66 32.22 -3.47
N LEU A 6 -17.41 32.48 -3.79
CA LEU A 6 -16.30 32.62 -2.84
C LEU A 6 -15.93 34.10 -2.74
N TRP A 7 -16.12 34.71 -1.58
CA TRP A 7 -15.79 36.10 -1.34
C TRP A 7 -14.33 36.25 -0.90
N LEU A 8 -13.47 36.68 -1.82
CA LEU A 8 -12.03 36.79 -1.57
C LEU A 8 -11.62 38.18 -1.06
N GLY A 9 -12.40 39.21 -1.30
CA GLY A 9 -12.03 40.56 -0.90
C GLY A 9 -12.88 41.65 -1.53
N PHE A 10 -12.25 42.75 -1.80
CA PHE A 10 -12.89 43.91 -2.42
C PHE A 10 -12.08 44.37 -3.63
N LYS A 11 -12.72 44.96 -4.61
CA LYS A 11 -12.02 45.54 -5.74
C LYS A 11 -11.19 46.74 -5.30
N ILE A 12 -10.09 46.96 -5.99
CA ILE A 12 -9.24 48.13 -5.87
C ILE A 12 -9.43 48.95 -7.16
N ASP A 13 -9.65 50.26 -7.01
CA ASP A 13 -9.77 51.19 -8.13
C ASP A 13 -8.43 51.55 -8.77
N ASP A 14 -8.45 52.35 -9.85
CA ASP A 14 -7.26 52.78 -10.56
C ASP A 14 -6.36 53.69 -9.74
N GLU A 15 -6.86 54.30 -8.63
CA GLU A 15 -6.10 55.11 -7.67
C GLU A 15 -5.42 54.25 -6.58
N GLY A 16 -5.62 52.94 -6.62
CA GLY A 16 -5.09 51.98 -5.66
C GLY A 16 -5.87 51.94 -4.34
N GLN A 17 -7.11 52.49 -4.29
CA GLN A 17 -7.94 52.52 -3.10
C GLN A 17 -8.93 51.35 -3.11
N ARG A 18 -9.14 50.77 -1.94
CA ARG A 18 -10.16 49.74 -1.75
C ARG A 18 -11.56 50.36 -1.92
N THR A 19 -12.34 49.74 -2.79
CA THR A 19 -13.76 50.09 -2.97
C THR A 19 -14.66 49.25 -2.01
N ASP A 20 -15.96 49.56 -1.98
CA ASP A 20 -16.96 48.76 -1.27
C ASP A 20 -17.47 47.56 -2.13
N GLU A 21 -17.05 47.46 -3.37
CA GLU A 21 -17.45 46.37 -4.28
C GLU A 21 -16.73 45.08 -3.88
N LYS A 22 -17.53 44.06 -3.50
CA LYS A 22 -16.98 42.74 -3.19
C LYS A 22 -16.42 42.08 -4.45
N PHE A 23 -15.25 41.46 -4.28
CA PHE A 23 -14.70 40.58 -5.28
C PHE A 23 -15.04 39.14 -4.92
N GLU A 24 -15.88 38.52 -5.74
CA GLU A 24 -16.35 37.15 -5.57
C GLU A 24 -16.01 36.34 -6.83
N ILE A 25 -15.64 35.08 -6.65
CA ILE A 25 -15.42 34.14 -7.74
C ILE A 25 -16.41 32.97 -7.64
N SER A 26 -16.74 32.35 -8.76
CA SER A 26 -17.56 31.14 -8.75
C SER A 26 -16.76 29.96 -8.19
N ILE A 27 -17.45 29.07 -7.45
CA ILE A 27 -16.93 27.80 -6.99
C ILE A 27 -16.40 26.93 -8.16
N ASP A 28 -16.94 27.09 -9.36
CA ASP A 28 -16.47 26.37 -10.55
C ASP A 28 -15.02 26.70 -10.92
N LEU A 29 -14.52 27.87 -10.50
CA LEU A 29 -13.11 28.24 -10.67
C LEU A 29 -12.18 27.29 -9.91
N LEU A 30 -12.65 26.71 -8.79
CA LEU A 30 -11.92 25.72 -8.00
C LEU A 30 -11.74 24.36 -8.69
N ARG A 31 -12.21 24.22 -9.90
CA ARG A 31 -11.92 23.06 -10.78
C ARG A 31 -10.65 23.26 -11.59
N ARG A 32 -10.04 24.43 -11.53
CA ARG A 32 -8.88 24.81 -12.32
C ARG A 32 -7.68 25.07 -11.44
N HIS A 33 -6.52 24.64 -11.90
CA HIS A 33 -5.30 24.84 -11.12
C HIS A 33 -4.90 26.33 -11.12
N GLY A 34 -4.29 26.73 -10.02
CA GLY A 34 -3.90 28.12 -9.84
C GLY A 34 -2.64 28.31 -9.01
N GLY A 35 -2.11 29.51 -9.07
CA GLY A 35 -0.94 29.93 -8.32
C GLY A 35 -1.11 31.26 -7.62
N VAL A 36 -0.60 31.35 -6.38
CA VAL A 36 -0.52 32.58 -5.59
C VAL A 36 0.95 32.96 -5.46
N PHE A 37 1.32 34.09 -6.05
CA PHE A 37 2.70 34.56 -6.16
C PHE A 37 2.88 35.87 -5.42
N GLY A 38 3.98 35.98 -4.69
CA GLY A 38 4.27 37.22 -3.97
C GLY A 38 5.46 37.08 -3.02
N SER A 39 6.26 38.10 -2.91
CA SER A 39 7.40 38.14 -1.97
C SER A 39 6.95 38.07 -0.52
N THR A 40 7.90 37.87 0.40
CA THR A 40 7.63 37.89 1.84
C THR A 40 6.90 39.18 2.24
N GLY A 41 5.85 39.06 3.03
CA GLY A 41 5.03 40.20 3.48
C GLY A 41 4.08 40.78 2.41
N SER A 42 3.93 40.15 1.23
CA SER A 42 2.93 40.55 0.23
C SER A 42 1.48 40.19 0.61
N GLY A 43 1.29 39.31 1.58
CA GLY A 43 -0.03 38.79 1.95
C GLY A 43 -0.42 37.46 1.23
N LYS A 44 0.54 36.81 0.58
CA LYS A 44 0.35 35.52 -0.13
C LYS A 44 -0.40 34.47 0.73
N THR A 45 0.06 34.24 1.96
CA THR A 45 -0.57 33.30 2.90
C THR A 45 -1.97 33.75 3.32
N VAL A 46 -2.21 35.09 3.37
CA VAL A 46 -3.54 35.65 3.68
C VAL A 46 -4.54 35.31 2.55
N LEU A 47 -4.17 35.55 1.28
CA LEU A 47 -5.02 35.21 0.15
C LEU A 47 -5.24 33.68 0.07
N SER A 48 -4.19 32.89 0.22
CA SER A 48 -4.31 31.43 0.20
C SER A 48 -5.28 30.95 1.27
N LYS A 49 -5.11 31.38 2.53
CA LYS A 49 -6.03 31.02 3.61
C LYS A 49 -7.46 31.49 3.35
N CYS A 50 -7.65 32.67 2.77
CA CYS A 50 -8.97 33.17 2.39
C CYS A 50 -9.65 32.23 1.39
N VAL A 51 -8.94 31.75 0.38
CA VAL A 51 -9.44 30.76 -0.59
C VAL A 51 -9.81 29.44 0.12
N LEU A 52 -8.96 28.96 1.05
CA LEU A 52 -9.22 27.71 1.78
C LEU A 52 -10.43 27.84 2.72
N GLU A 53 -10.60 28.99 3.40
CA GLU A 53 -11.78 29.29 4.24
C GLU A 53 -13.06 29.23 3.41
N GLU A 54 -13.09 29.92 2.28
CA GLU A 54 -14.27 30.01 1.41
C GLU A 54 -14.59 28.65 0.77
N ALA A 55 -13.59 27.94 0.23
CA ALA A 55 -13.77 26.63 -0.36
C ALA A 55 -14.39 25.64 0.64
N ALA A 56 -13.89 25.62 1.88
CA ALA A 56 -14.42 24.73 2.91
C ALA A 56 -15.83 25.13 3.34
N MET A 57 -16.18 26.42 3.43
CA MET A 57 -17.55 26.86 3.72
C MET A 57 -18.55 26.47 2.63
N GLU A 58 -18.11 26.36 1.38
CA GLU A 58 -18.92 25.86 0.27
C GLU A 58 -18.95 24.32 0.15
N GLY A 59 -18.37 23.62 1.10
CA GLY A 59 -18.43 22.15 1.18
C GLY A 59 -17.33 21.42 0.43
N ILE A 60 -16.24 22.11 0.03
CA ILE A 60 -15.10 21.48 -0.64
C ILE A 60 -14.04 21.11 0.39
N PRO A 61 -13.76 19.81 0.61
CA PRO A 61 -12.68 19.38 1.48
C PRO A 61 -11.32 19.89 1.00
N VAL A 62 -10.46 20.26 1.93
CA VAL A 62 -9.13 20.77 1.63
C VAL A 62 -8.06 19.86 2.21
N LEU A 63 -7.00 19.59 1.44
CA LEU A 63 -5.73 19.06 1.93
C LEU A 63 -4.65 20.12 1.76
N ALA A 64 -4.15 20.66 2.86
CA ALA A 64 -3.11 21.69 2.86
C ALA A 64 -1.78 21.11 3.37
N LEU A 65 -0.72 21.28 2.57
CA LEU A 65 0.64 20.89 2.91
C LEU A 65 1.36 22.13 3.46
N ASP A 66 1.61 22.14 4.77
CA ASP A 66 2.08 23.31 5.53
C ASP A 66 3.53 23.12 6.02
N PRO A 67 4.54 23.57 5.25
CA PRO A 67 5.94 23.44 5.64
C PRO A 67 6.37 24.44 6.71
N GLN A 68 5.62 25.55 6.89
CA GLN A 68 6.01 26.67 7.75
C GLN A 68 5.16 26.81 9.03
N GLY A 69 3.98 26.18 9.09
CA GLY A 69 3.09 26.25 10.23
C GLY A 69 2.12 27.44 10.22
N ASP A 70 1.96 28.11 9.08
CA ASP A 70 1.08 29.26 8.91
C ASP A 70 -0.36 28.83 8.62
N ILE A 71 -0.53 27.75 7.87
CA ILE A 71 -1.85 27.27 7.45
C ILE A 71 -2.57 26.56 8.59
N ALA A 72 -1.83 25.92 9.50
CA ALA A 72 -2.39 25.29 10.69
C ALA A 72 -3.20 26.28 11.57
N SER A 73 -2.92 27.58 11.48
CA SER A 73 -3.67 28.61 12.22
C SER A 73 -5.11 28.83 11.71
N LEU A 74 -5.54 28.17 10.63
CA LEU A 74 -6.96 28.05 10.24
C LEU A 74 -7.86 27.44 11.34
N MET A 75 -7.27 26.69 12.29
CA MET A 75 -8.01 26.15 13.44
C MET A 75 -8.33 27.21 14.52
N LEU A 76 -7.76 28.41 14.44
CA LEU A 76 -7.91 29.46 15.44
C LEU A 76 -8.90 30.52 14.94
N PRO A 77 -10.07 30.67 15.56
CA PRO A 77 -11.01 31.71 15.17
C PRO A 77 -10.43 33.12 15.40
N GLY A 78 -10.75 34.03 14.50
CA GLY A 78 -10.42 35.45 14.61
C GLY A 78 -11.23 36.16 15.70
N ASP A 79 -10.94 37.46 15.90
CA ASP A 79 -11.70 38.31 16.82
C ASP A 79 -12.90 38.94 16.09
N PRO A 80 -14.15 38.73 16.54
CA PRO A 80 -15.33 39.30 15.90
C PRO A 80 -15.35 40.81 15.82
N LYS A 81 -14.74 41.51 16.81
CA LYS A 81 -14.66 42.98 16.83
C LYS A 81 -13.66 43.48 15.78
N GLU A 82 -12.53 42.79 15.66
CA GLU A 82 -11.54 43.10 14.64
C GLU A 82 -12.10 42.89 13.24
N LEU A 83 -12.77 41.78 13.00
CA LEU A 83 -13.47 41.48 11.74
C LEU A 83 -14.43 42.59 11.34
N ALA A 84 -15.31 43.00 12.24
CA ALA A 84 -16.26 44.07 12.00
C ALA A 84 -15.55 45.40 11.65
N SER A 85 -14.46 45.73 12.34
CA SER A 85 -13.67 46.94 12.06
C SER A 85 -13.00 46.93 10.68
N LYS A 86 -12.80 45.76 10.10
CA LYS A 86 -12.19 45.56 8.77
C LYS A 86 -13.23 45.30 7.66
N GLY A 87 -14.53 45.49 7.98
CA GLY A 87 -15.63 45.34 7.03
C GLY A 87 -15.98 43.89 6.71
N VAL A 88 -15.64 42.93 7.59
CA VAL A 88 -16.06 41.54 7.50
C VAL A 88 -17.15 41.27 8.54
N PRO A 89 -18.35 40.87 8.13
CA PRO A 89 -19.45 40.59 9.07
C PRO A 89 -19.07 39.49 10.06
N PRO A 90 -19.25 39.69 11.39
CA PRO A 90 -18.96 38.67 12.41
C PRO A 90 -19.73 37.37 12.22
N GLU A 91 -20.90 37.43 11.56
CA GLU A 91 -21.74 36.28 11.22
C GLU A 91 -20.98 35.27 10.30
N ARG A 92 -20.06 35.76 9.46
CA ARG A 92 -19.22 34.91 8.62
C ARG A 92 -18.26 34.03 9.45
N LEU A 93 -17.76 34.56 10.57
CA LEU A 93 -16.96 33.75 11.50
C LEU A 93 -17.80 32.63 12.10
N LYS A 94 -19.04 32.94 12.51
CA LYS A 94 -19.96 31.92 13.03
C LYS A 94 -20.24 30.88 11.96
N GLU A 95 -20.54 31.30 10.73
CA GLU A 95 -20.77 30.39 9.59
C GLU A 95 -19.57 29.47 9.36
N TYR A 96 -18.34 30.02 9.39
CA TYR A 96 -17.12 29.22 9.28
C TYR A 96 -17.02 28.17 10.40
N MET A 97 -17.25 28.54 11.65
CA MET A 97 -17.19 27.63 12.78
C MET A 97 -18.28 26.54 12.74
N ASP A 98 -19.44 26.88 12.18
CA ASP A 98 -20.55 25.94 12.06
C ASP A 98 -20.36 24.94 10.88
N LYS A 99 -19.75 25.38 9.78
CA LYS A 99 -19.59 24.60 8.54
C LYS A 99 -18.24 23.90 8.38
N VAL A 100 -17.19 24.36 9.09
CA VAL A 100 -15.81 23.91 8.85
C VAL A 100 -15.22 23.26 10.09
N ILE A 101 -14.47 22.19 9.89
CA ILE A 101 -13.60 21.57 10.90
C ILE A 101 -12.16 21.54 10.39
N VAL A 102 -11.21 22.01 11.20
CA VAL A 102 -9.79 21.98 10.86
C VAL A 102 -9.12 20.85 11.62
N ARG A 103 -8.49 19.94 10.89
CA ARG A 103 -7.75 18.81 11.42
C ARG A 103 -6.27 18.97 11.10
N VAL A 104 -5.43 19.07 12.12
CA VAL A 104 -3.98 19.26 11.95
C VAL A 104 -3.27 17.95 12.24
N TYR A 105 -2.68 17.38 11.21
CA TYR A 105 -1.93 16.13 11.24
C TYR A 105 -0.43 16.43 11.40
N THR A 106 0.23 15.70 12.28
CA THR A 106 1.66 15.90 12.59
C THR A 106 2.45 14.63 12.25
N PRO A 107 2.98 14.51 11.01
CA PRO A 107 3.82 13.38 10.62
C PRO A 107 5.01 13.22 11.60
N ALA A 108 5.39 11.99 11.91
CA ALA A 108 6.47 11.66 12.84
C ALA A 108 6.34 12.27 14.25
N SER A 109 5.13 12.67 14.64
CA SER A 109 4.85 13.22 15.97
C SER A 109 3.51 12.74 16.50
N SER A 110 3.39 12.63 17.81
CA SER A 110 2.14 12.29 18.51
C SER A 110 1.41 13.52 19.07
N LYS A 111 1.83 14.73 18.70
CA LYS A 111 1.29 15.97 19.30
C LYS A 111 0.04 16.51 18.61
N GLY A 112 -0.15 16.22 17.32
CA GLY A 112 -1.38 16.46 16.58
C GLY A 112 -2.08 15.15 16.25
N LEU A 113 -2.97 15.19 15.26
CA LEU A 113 -3.60 13.99 14.74
C LEU A 113 -2.54 13.09 14.10
N ALA A 114 -2.64 11.79 14.37
CA ALA A 114 -1.72 10.82 13.77
C ALA A 114 -1.95 10.76 12.26
N ILE A 115 -0.85 10.74 11.52
CA ILE A 115 -0.84 10.46 10.09
C ILE A 115 0.40 9.66 9.76
N SER A 116 0.22 8.55 9.09
CA SER A 116 1.28 7.68 8.63
C SER A 116 1.16 7.42 7.13
N ILE A 117 2.21 6.97 6.54
CA ILE A 117 2.29 6.66 5.11
C ILE A 117 2.70 5.23 4.90
N ASN A 118 2.09 4.60 3.91
CA ASN A 118 2.55 3.32 3.40
C ASN A 118 3.29 3.56 2.07
N PRO A 119 4.64 3.53 2.07
CA PRO A 119 5.43 3.77 0.86
C PRO A 119 5.26 2.66 -0.19
N LEU A 120 4.63 1.56 0.19
CA LEU A 120 4.41 0.38 -0.65
C LEU A 120 2.97 0.30 -1.17
N LYS A 121 2.14 1.31 -0.90
CA LYS A 121 0.82 1.40 -1.53
C LYS A 121 1.01 1.64 -3.02
N LEU A 122 0.81 0.58 -3.78
CA LEU A 122 1.10 0.54 -5.21
C LEU A 122 0.08 1.37 -6.00
N PRO A 123 0.45 1.85 -7.20
CA PRO A 123 -0.47 2.57 -8.09
C PRO A 123 -1.72 1.76 -8.42
N ASP A 124 -2.83 2.46 -8.63
CA ASP A 124 -4.07 1.83 -9.09
C ASP A 124 -3.86 1.23 -10.49
N ARG A 125 -4.39 0.02 -10.71
CA ARG A 125 -4.32 -0.69 -12.00
C ARG A 125 -5.09 -0.03 -13.14
N LYS A 126 -5.99 0.90 -12.82
CA LYS A 126 -6.71 1.73 -13.80
C LYS A 126 -5.91 2.90 -14.31
N ALA A 127 -4.74 3.19 -13.74
CA ALA A 127 -3.85 4.22 -14.25
C ALA A 127 -3.30 3.84 -15.63
N ASP A 128 -2.93 4.84 -16.41
CA ASP A 128 -2.20 4.64 -17.66
C ASP A 128 -0.84 3.96 -17.38
N GLN A 129 -0.39 3.09 -18.30
CA GLN A 129 0.82 2.31 -18.11
C GLN A 129 2.06 3.18 -17.91
N ASP A 130 2.16 4.29 -18.65
CA ASP A 130 3.27 5.24 -18.50
C ASP A 130 3.23 5.93 -17.14
N ASP A 131 2.04 6.23 -16.62
CA ASP A 131 1.85 6.83 -15.32
C ASP A 131 2.19 5.83 -14.19
N ILE A 132 1.84 4.55 -14.35
CA ILE A 132 2.23 3.48 -13.42
C ILE A 132 3.75 3.39 -13.32
N ILE A 133 4.45 3.32 -14.47
CA ILE A 133 5.91 3.27 -14.51
C ILE A 133 6.51 4.49 -13.79
N ARG A 134 6.01 5.70 -14.04
CA ARG A 134 6.48 6.93 -13.39
C ARG A 134 6.24 6.93 -11.89
N LEU A 135 5.09 6.45 -11.44
CA LEU A 135 4.78 6.39 -10.00
C LEU A 135 5.65 5.37 -9.26
N LEU A 136 5.90 4.20 -9.85
CA LEU A 136 6.81 3.19 -9.31
C LEU A 136 8.25 3.70 -9.29
N ASP A 137 8.73 4.32 -10.38
CA ASP A 137 10.05 4.95 -10.47
C ASP A 137 10.22 6.03 -9.38
N ASN A 138 9.22 6.90 -9.24
CA ASN A 138 9.23 7.96 -8.24
C ASN A 138 9.26 7.42 -6.81
N SER A 139 8.46 6.39 -6.51
CA SER A 139 8.43 5.73 -5.20
C SER A 139 9.79 5.10 -4.87
N ALA A 140 10.39 4.34 -5.82
CA ALA A 140 11.69 3.73 -5.63
C ALA A 140 12.81 4.77 -5.43
N ARG A 141 12.88 5.80 -6.28
CA ARG A 141 13.87 6.90 -6.15
C ARG A 141 13.74 7.64 -4.83
N THR A 142 12.51 7.91 -4.44
CA THR A 142 12.24 8.66 -3.20
C THR A 142 12.67 7.84 -1.98
N LEU A 143 12.36 6.54 -1.95
CA LEU A 143 12.82 5.66 -0.88
C LEU A 143 14.35 5.57 -0.82
N VAL A 144 15.02 5.44 -1.95
CA VAL A 144 16.49 5.43 -2.01
C VAL A 144 17.09 6.74 -1.48
N LYS A 145 16.55 7.89 -1.84
CA LYS A 145 17.01 9.20 -1.30
C LYS A 145 16.88 9.28 0.22
N VAL A 146 15.77 8.79 0.77
CA VAL A 146 15.60 8.70 2.23
C VAL A 146 16.61 7.75 2.86
N LEU A 147 16.83 6.59 2.27
CA LEU A 147 17.84 5.63 2.76
C LEU A 147 19.24 6.22 2.75
N MET A 148 19.60 6.98 1.73
CA MET A 148 20.90 7.67 1.66
C MET A 148 21.05 8.71 2.78
N LYS A 149 20.03 9.51 3.02
CA LYS A 149 20.10 10.65 3.92
C LYS A 149 19.83 10.29 5.37
N VAL A 150 18.79 9.47 5.62
CA VAL A 150 18.33 9.13 6.96
C VAL A 150 19.00 7.86 7.49
N ALA A 151 19.13 6.83 6.66
CA ALA A 151 19.69 5.54 7.02
C ALA A 151 21.19 5.40 6.67
N GLY A 152 21.84 6.46 6.17
CA GLY A 152 23.27 6.48 5.88
C GLY A 152 23.72 5.54 4.76
N LEU A 153 22.87 5.31 3.75
CA LEU A 153 23.25 4.56 2.55
C LEU A 153 24.24 5.39 1.71
N SER A 154 25.33 4.76 1.27
CA SER A 154 26.34 5.45 0.47
C SER A 154 25.81 5.82 -0.92
N ARG A 155 26.24 6.96 -1.45
CA ARG A 155 25.87 7.44 -2.80
C ARG A 155 26.27 6.45 -3.91
N SER A 156 27.33 5.69 -3.72
CA SER A 156 27.74 4.64 -4.68
C SER A 156 26.71 3.51 -4.85
N TRP A 157 25.76 3.41 -3.95
CA TRP A 157 24.69 2.41 -3.98
C TRP A 157 23.40 2.89 -4.65
N GLU A 158 23.29 4.20 -4.94
CA GLU A 158 22.06 4.82 -5.42
C GLU A 158 21.43 4.07 -6.59
N GLY A 159 22.22 3.84 -7.66
CA GLY A 159 21.73 3.17 -8.86
C GLY A 159 21.35 1.70 -8.64
N LYS A 160 22.15 0.96 -7.88
CA LYS A 160 21.88 -0.44 -7.58
C LYS A 160 20.66 -0.62 -6.68
N ALA A 161 20.56 0.20 -5.62
CA ALA A 161 19.42 0.18 -4.69
C ALA A 161 18.12 0.59 -5.41
N PHE A 162 18.20 1.60 -6.28
CA PHE A 162 17.07 1.99 -7.10
C PHE A 162 16.60 0.84 -8.00
N ALA A 163 17.50 0.22 -8.74
CA ALA A 163 17.16 -0.86 -9.66
C ALA A 163 16.51 -2.04 -8.91
N ALA A 164 17.10 -2.47 -7.80
CA ALA A 164 16.59 -3.58 -7.00
C ALA A 164 15.21 -3.27 -6.39
N ILE A 165 15.02 -2.08 -5.84
CA ILE A 165 13.74 -1.66 -5.25
C ILE A 165 12.67 -1.49 -6.34
N TYR A 166 13.00 -0.85 -7.46
CA TYR A 166 12.08 -0.64 -8.57
C TYR A 166 11.58 -1.97 -9.15
N GLU A 167 12.48 -2.90 -9.46
CA GLU A 167 12.12 -4.21 -10.00
C GLU A 167 11.27 -5.01 -9.02
N LEU A 168 11.57 -4.92 -7.73
CA LEU A 168 10.75 -5.57 -6.72
C LEU A 168 9.35 -4.96 -6.65
N LEU A 169 9.23 -3.63 -6.58
CA LEU A 169 7.92 -2.94 -6.57
C LEU A 169 7.11 -3.21 -7.84
N ARG A 170 7.77 -3.26 -9.01
CA ARG A 170 7.15 -3.60 -10.29
C ARG A 170 6.59 -5.03 -10.26
N THR A 171 7.42 -5.98 -9.82
CA THR A 171 7.04 -7.40 -9.73
C THR A 171 5.86 -7.60 -8.77
N ILE A 172 5.88 -6.92 -7.62
CA ILE A 172 4.77 -6.95 -6.65
C ILE A 172 3.51 -6.36 -7.28
N TRP A 173 3.63 -5.25 -7.99
CA TRP A 173 2.50 -4.64 -8.67
C TRP A 173 1.93 -5.54 -9.77
N GLU A 174 2.76 -6.24 -10.54
CA GLU A 174 2.35 -7.21 -11.57
C GLU A 174 1.71 -8.47 -10.96
N ASN A 175 2.15 -8.87 -9.77
CA ASN A 175 1.67 -10.07 -9.09
C ASN A 175 0.56 -9.77 -8.07
N GLU A 176 -0.70 -10.00 -8.47
CA GLU A 176 -1.90 -9.70 -7.68
C GLU A 176 -1.98 -10.39 -6.31
N LYS A 177 -1.25 -11.48 -6.12
CA LYS A 177 -1.29 -12.29 -4.90
C LYS A 177 -0.28 -11.84 -3.83
N THR A 178 0.61 -10.91 -4.17
CA THR A 178 1.66 -10.44 -3.26
C THR A 178 1.24 -9.09 -2.70
N ASP A 179 0.73 -9.07 -1.49
CA ASP A 179 0.42 -7.83 -0.75
C ASP A 179 1.55 -7.56 0.24
N ILE A 180 2.27 -6.45 0.06
CA ILE A 180 3.30 -6.00 1.00
C ILE A 180 2.74 -4.87 1.83
N LYS A 181 2.62 -5.11 3.15
CA LYS A 181 2.02 -4.18 4.09
C LYS A 181 2.98 -3.11 4.64
N GLY A 182 4.28 -3.30 4.51
CA GLY A 182 5.21 -2.32 5.08
C GLY A 182 6.69 -2.51 4.73
N LEU A 183 7.52 -1.56 5.18
CA LEU A 183 8.97 -1.55 4.93
C LEU A 183 9.70 -2.79 5.43
N LYS A 184 9.21 -3.46 6.49
CA LYS A 184 9.81 -4.71 6.98
C LYS A 184 9.68 -5.81 5.96
N GLU A 185 8.49 -5.99 5.40
CA GLU A 185 8.23 -6.99 4.37
C GLU A 185 9.01 -6.71 3.07
N LEU A 186 9.11 -5.42 2.68
CA LEU A 186 9.99 -5.04 1.57
C LEU A 186 11.45 -5.47 1.82
N ALA A 187 11.94 -5.24 3.04
CA ALA A 187 13.29 -5.65 3.43
C ALA A 187 13.46 -7.18 3.41
N ASP A 188 12.42 -7.93 3.81
CA ASP A 188 12.43 -9.39 3.77
C ASP A 188 12.39 -9.91 2.32
N MET A 189 11.60 -9.30 1.45
CA MET A 189 11.54 -9.64 0.02
C MET A 189 12.85 -9.36 -0.72
N LEU A 190 13.58 -8.30 -0.36
CA LEU A 190 14.89 -8.00 -0.94
C LEU A 190 15.95 -9.10 -0.72
N ILE A 191 15.83 -9.86 0.37
CA ILE A 191 16.75 -10.94 0.73
C ILE A 191 16.17 -12.33 0.52
N ALA A 192 14.91 -12.41 0.08
CA ALA A 192 14.27 -13.67 -0.24
C ALA A 192 14.91 -14.33 -1.49
N ASP A 193 14.67 -15.63 -1.64
CA ASP A 193 15.03 -16.32 -2.88
C ASP A 193 14.15 -15.83 -4.06
N PRO A 194 14.60 -16.01 -5.31
CA PRO A 194 13.87 -15.54 -6.48
C PRO A 194 12.45 -16.10 -6.64
N GLU A 195 12.17 -17.29 -6.12
CA GLU A 195 10.84 -17.89 -6.17
C GLU A 195 9.87 -17.14 -5.22
N THR A 196 10.34 -16.79 -4.03
CA THR A 196 9.58 -16.03 -3.04
C THR A 196 9.44 -14.56 -3.43
N ALA A 197 10.52 -13.95 -3.92
CA ALA A 197 10.52 -12.55 -4.35
C ALA A 197 9.75 -12.33 -5.67
N GLY A 198 9.55 -13.38 -6.47
CA GLY A 198 8.97 -13.32 -7.80
C GLY A 198 9.92 -12.76 -8.87
N VAL A 199 11.14 -12.39 -8.48
CA VAL A 199 12.16 -11.79 -9.35
C VAL A 199 13.57 -12.15 -8.88
N ASP A 200 14.49 -12.40 -9.84
CA ASP A 200 15.92 -12.51 -9.54
C ASP A 200 16.54 -11.11 -9.46
N LEU A 201 16.92 -10.71 -8.26
CA LEU A 201 17.55 -9.41 -8.01
C LEU A 201 19.11 -9.45 -8.11
N GLU A 202 19.72 -10.63 -8.29
CA GLU A 202 21.16 -10.77 -8.35
C GLU A 202 21.82 -9.96 -9.48
N PRO A 203 21.22 -9.81 -10.68
CA PRO A 203 21.76 -8.98 -11.75
C PRO A 203 21.84 -7.48 -11.40
N PHE A 204 20.96 -7.00 -10.52
CA PHE A 204 20.92 -5.60 -10.11
C PHE A 204 21.74 -5.34 -8.85
N MET A 205 21.74 -6.31 -7.91
CA MET A 205 22.36 -6.14 -6.61
C MET A 205 22.69 -7.49 -5.98
N LYS A 206 23.97 -7.71 -5.65
CA LYS A 206 24.45 -8.95 -5.03
C LYS A 206 23.76 -9.21 -3.70
N PHE A 207 23.60 -10.48 -3.31
CA PHE A 207 22.90 -10.86 -2.07
C PHE A 207 23.44 -10.16 -0.82
N SER A 208 24.77 -10.05 -0.65
CA SER A 208 25.39 -9.35 0.49
C SER A 208 25.06 -7.86 0.52
N GLU A 209 24.95 -7.23 -0.65
CA GLU A 209 24.53 -5.82 -0.77
C GLU A 209 23.05 -5.70 -0.43
N ARG A 210 22.18 -6.62 -0.92
CA ARG A 210 20.75 -6.67 -0.59
C ARG A 210 20.50 -6.83 0.91
N GLN A 211 21.29 -7.66 1.61
CA GLN A 211 21.25 -7.77 3.07
C GLN A 211 21.55 -6.43 3.77
N THR A 212 22.54 -5.69 3.27
CA THR A 212 22.86 -4.36 3.81
C THR A 212 21.72 -3.38 3.54
N LEU A 213 21.17 -3.36 2.32
CA LEU A 213 20.02 -2.52 1.95
C LEU A 213 18.79 -2.83 2.83
N ALA A 214 18.47 -4.11 2.99
CA ALA A 214 17.38 -4.56 3.87
C ALA A 214 17.56 -4.10 5.32
N THR A 215 18.79 -4.17 5.85
CA THR A 215 19.11 -3.66 7.18
C THR A 215 18.87 -2.15 7.28
N ARG A 216 19.24 -1.37 6.25
CA ARG A 216 18.97 0.07 6.20
C ARG A 216 17.48 0.40 6.12
N ILE A 217 16.72 -0.36 5.34
CA ILE A 217 15.26 -0.22 5.29
C ILE A 217 14.64 -0.52 6.65
N ARG A 218 15.04 -1.61 7.32
CA ARG A 218 14.57 -1.93 8.67
C ARG A 218 14.91 -0.85 9.69
N SER A 219 16.03 -0.13 9.53
CA SER A 219 16.38 0.98 10.42
C SER A 219 15.41 2.16 10.35
N LEU A 220 14.68 2.34 9.25
CA LEU A 220 13.61 3.34 9.14
C LEU A 220 12.37 2.98 9.98
N THR A 221 12.21 1.71 10.36
CA THR A 221 11.06 1.25 11.17
C THR A 221 11.33 1.26 12.67
N VAL A 222 12.43 1.84 13.12
CA VAL A 222 12.80 1.97 14.55
C VAL A 222 13.04 3.42 14.93
N GLY A 223 12.95 3.72 16.22
CA GLY A 223 13.14 5.08 16.73
C GLY A 223 12.00 6.03 16.31
N SER A 224 12.32 7.32 16.12
CA SER A 224 11.31 8.33 15.74
C SER A 224 10.74 8.12 14.34
N SER A 225 11.50 7.53 13.42
CA SER A 225 11.04 7.24 12.04
C SER A 225 9.89 6.23 12.00
N GLN A 226 9.77 5.33 13.01
CA GLN A 226 8.64 4.40 13.09
C GLN A 226 7.28 5.11 13.10
N LEU A 227 7.20 6.36 13.60
CA LEU A 227 5.95 7.12 13.64
C LEU A 227 5.43 7.50 12.25
N LEU A 228 6.29 7.48 11.22
CA LEU A 228 5.90 7.70 9.83
C LEU A 228 5.30 6.47 9.15
N PHE A 229 5.64 5.27 9.63
CA PHE A 229 5.38 4.00 8.95
C PHE A 229 4.50 3.06 9.78
N LYS A 230 3.73 3.59 10.72
CA LYS A 230 2.75 2.80 11.46
C LYS A 230 1.57 2.44 10.56
N GLU A 231 1.01 1.25 10.74
CA GLU A 231 -0.26 0.87 10.11
C GLU A 231 -1.41 1.74 10.63
N GLU A 232 -1.33 2.15 11.89
CA GLU A 232 -2.28 3.06 12.52
C GLU A 232 -2.14 4.48 11.98
N GLY A 233 -3.24 5.08 11.54
CA GLY A 233 -3.27 6.44 10.99
C GLY A 233 -2.78 6.54 9.54
N GLU A 234 -2.76 5.43 8.78
CA GLU A 234 -2.49 5.47 7.35
C GLU A 234 -3.47 6.44 6.65
N ILE A 235 -2.94 7.24 5.72
CA ILE A 235 -3.73 8.18 4.94
C ILE A 235 -4.85 7.45 4.20
N ASP A 236 -6.08 7.84 4.48
CA ASP A 236 -7.27 7.45 3.75
C ASP A 236 -7.99 8.70 3.21
N PHE A 237 -8.00 8.86 1.88
CA PHE A 237 -8.61 10.00 1.23
C PHE A 237 -10.14 9.99 1.28
N ASP A 238 -10.77 8.82 1.43
CA ASP A 238 -12.21 8.76 1.65
C ASP A 238 -12.57 9.34 3.02
N GLU A 239 -11.79 9.05 4.06
CA GLU A 239 -11.96 9.65 5.38
C GLU A 239 -11.49 11.12 5.47
N LEU A 240 -10.48 11.52 4.68
CA LEU A 240 -10.02 12.92 4.63
C LEU A 240 -11.05 13.84 3.97
N THR A 241 -11.83 13.34 3.02
CA THR A 241 -12.84 14.13 2.28
C THR A 241 -14.23 14.07 2.91
N LYS A 242 -14.48 13.11 3.80
CA LYS A 242 -15.78 12.91 4.43
C LYS A 242 -16.10 14.01 5.45
N PRO A 243 -17.30 14.60 5.42
CA PRO A 243 -17.75 15.53 6.44
C PRO A 243 -17.71 14.90 7.84
N VAL A 244 -17.29 15.67 8.85
CA VAL A 244 -17.27 15.26 10.25
C VAL A 244 -18.31 16.07 11.00
N ASP A 245 -19.30 15.43 11.60
CA ASP A 245 -20.44 16.09 12.28
C ASP A 245 -21.11 17.15 11.37
N GLY A 246 -21.23 16.86 10.09
CA GLY A 246 -21.81 17.75 9.09
C GLY A 246 -20.92 18.92 8.65
N LYS A 247 -19.67 18.99 9.15
CA LYS A 247 -18.69 20.03 8.81
C LYS A 247 -17.70 19.56 7.75
N THR A 248 -17.35 20.46 6.85
CA THR A 248 -16.35 20.24 5.82
C THR A 248 -14.93 20.25 6.40
N PRO A 249 -14.09 19.24 6.15
CA PRO A 249 -12.75 19.20 6.71
C PRO A 249 -11.75 20.04 5.91
N ILE A 250 -10.94 20.84 6.64
CA ILE A 250 -9.65 21.31 6.20
C ILE A 250 -8.60 20.45 6.89
N ASN A 251 -7.91 19.61 6.12
CA ASN A 251 -6.86 18.75 6.62
C ASN A 251 -5.51 19.42 6.39
N VAL A 252 -4.85 19.83 7.45
CA VAL A 252 -3.52 20.46 7.37
C VAL A 252 -2.46 19.44 7.76
N ILE A 253 -1.54 19.14 6.86
CA ILE A 253 -0.36 18.34 7.16
C ILE A 253 0.76 19.28 7.58
N PHE A 254 1.08 19.28 8.87
CA PHE A 254 2.05 20.14 9.51
C PHE A 254 3.47 19.58 9.34
N LEU A 255 4.13 19.95 8.25
CA LEU A 255 5.42 19.37 7.83
C LEU A 255 6.62 19.82 8.68
N LYS A 256 6.46 20.78 9.60
CA LYS A 256 7.55 21.19 10.53
C LYS A 256 7.99 20.07 11.49
N THR A 257 7.19 19.04 11.66
CA THR A 257 7.55 17.87 12.46
C THR A 257 8.56 16.97 11.77
N LEU A 258 8.71 17.09 10.46
CA LEU A 258 9.72 16.39 9.68
C LEU A 258 11.05 17.13 9.73
N ARG A 259 12.16 16.40 9.95
CA ARG A 259 13.46 16.96 10.32
C ARG A 259 14.26 17.46 9.14
N SER A 260 14.09 16.87 7.97
CA SER A 260 14.85 17.22 6.77
C SER A 260 13.95 17.44 5.56
N GLU A 261 14.46 18.14 4.56
CA GLU A 261 13.75 18.33 3.29
C GLU A 261 13.51 16.98 2.58
N GLU A 262 14.42 16.01 2.71
CA GLU A 262 14.26 14.69 2.14
C GLU A 262 13.11 13.90 2.81
N GLU A 263 12.94 14.03 4.14
CA GLU A 263 11.79 13.46 4.84
C GLU A 263 10.48 14.10 4.35
N LYS A 264 10.45 15.42 4.16
CA LYS A 264 9.30 16.13 3.60
C LYS A 264 9.00 15.68 2.17
N HIS A 265 10.03 15.60 1.31
CA HIS A 265 9.90 15.15 -0.06
C HIS A 265 9.36 13.72 -0.14
N PHE A 266 9.90 12.83 0.69
CA PHE A 266 9.44 11.46 0.76
C PHE A 266 7.97 11.37 1.19
N PHE A 267 7.64 12.02 2.31
CA PHE A 267 6.28 12.01 2.84
C PHE A 267 5.27 12.55 1.81
N ILE A 268 5.54 13.73 1.26
CA ILE A 268 4.67 14.37 0.25
C ILE A 268 4.55 13.49 -1.00
N SER A 269 5.64 12.87 -1.46
CA SER A 269 5.61 11.98 -2.62
C SER A 269 4.60 10.85 -2.43
N ILE A 270 4.62 10.19 -1.27
CA ILE A 270 3.69 9.10 -0.97
C ILE A 270 2.25 9.60 -0.85
N VAL A 271 2.06 10.75 -0.18
CA VAL A 271 0.72 11.39 -0.08
C VAL A 271 0.14 11.66 -1.46
N LEU A 272 0.94 12.27 -2.37
CA LEU A 272 0.50 12.58 -3.71
C LEU A 272 0.25 11.35 -4.58
N ASN A 273 1.07 10.30 -4.45
CA ASN A 273 0.86 9.04 -5.16
C ASN A 273 -0.45 8.36 -4.71
N GLN A 274 -0.73 8.39 -3.41
CA GLN A 274 -1.98 7.86 -2.85
C GLN A 274 -3.20 8.71 -3.28
N LEU A 275 -3.04 10.05 -3.29
CA LEU A 275 -4.06 10.96 -3.82
C LEU A 275 -4.37 10.65 -5.28
N TYR A 276 -3.33 10.49 -6.11
CA TYR A 276 -3.50 10.17 -7.52
C TYR A 276 -4.25 8.84 -7.72
N SER A 277 -3.85 7.80 -6.99
CA SER A 277 -4.53 6.50 -7.04
C SER A 277 -5.99 6.58 -6.55
N TRP A 278 -6.25 7.33 -5.47
CA TRP A 278 -7.60 7.58 -4.99
C TRP A 278 -8.45 8.32 -6.03
N MET A 279 -7.91 9.38 -6.61
CA MET A 279 -8.55 10.18 -7.66
C MET A 279 -9.04 9.31 -8.83
N LEU A 280 -8.19 8.39 -9.31
CA LEU A 280 -8.56 7.48 -10.41
C LEU A 280 -9.75 6.57 -10.03
N ARG A 281 -9.79 6.06 -8.79
CA ARG A 281 -10.91 5.24 -8.30
C ARG A 281 -12.22 6.01 -8.23
N GLN A 282 -12.17 7.31 -7.91
CA GLN A 282 -13.37 8.16 -7.80
C GLN A 282 -14.07 8.45 -9.14
N GLY A 283 -13.36 8.32 -10.25
CA GLY A 283 -13.88 8.60 -11.61
C GLY A 283 -14.07 10.09 -11.90
N PHE A 284 -14.47 10.39 -13.13
CA PHE A 284 -14.64 11.76 -13.63
C PHE A 284 -15.82 12.48 -12.97
N THR A 285 -15.69 13.79 -12.80
CA THR A 285 -16.74 14.66 -12.29
C THR A 285 -16.59 16.08 -12.81
N GLU A 286 -17.72 16.76 -12.97
CA GLU A 286 -17.75 18.18 -13.26
C GLU A 286 -17.85 19.07 -12.01
N LYS A 287 -18.07 18.48 -10.84
CA LYS A 287 -18.15 19.21 -9.57
C LYS A 287 -16.81 19.23 -8.88
N PRO A 288 -16.43 20.33 -8.22
CA PRO A 288 -15.28 20.33 -7.30
C PRO A 288 -15.47 19.25 -6.24
N ARG A 289 -14.45 18.39 -6.08
CA ARG A 289 -14.46 17.28 -5.12
C ARG A 289 -13.54 17.53 -3.95
N MET A 290 -12.40 18.12 -4.22
CA MET A 290 -11.36 18.41 -3.23
C MET A 290 -10.39 19.46 -3.76
N MET A 291 -9.83 20.25 -2.87
CA MET A 291 -8.70 21.14 -3.15
C MET A 291 -7.45 20.60 -2.47
N ILE A 292 -6.32 20.53 -3.20
CA ILE A 292 -5.00 20.39 -2.60
C ILE A 292 -4.25 21.72 -2.64
N PHE A 293 -3.70 22.12 -1.52
CA PHE A 293 -2.92 23.33 -1.40
C PHE A 293 -1.47 23.01 -0.95
N GLN A 294 -0.50 23.51 -1.70
CA GLN A 294 0.92 23.45 -1.34
C GLN A 294 1.43 24.85 -1.02
N ASP A 295 1.68 25.12 0.25
CA ASP A 295 2.39 26.33 0.65
C ASP A 295 3.89 26.20 0.36
N GLU A 296 4.54 27.29 -0.06
CA GLU A 296 5.93 27.38 -0.51
C GLU A 296 6.34 26.21 -1.42
N ALA A 297 5.80 26.21 -2.65
CA ALA A 297 5.91 25.09 -3.58
C ALA A 297 7.32 24.91 -4.20
N ALA A 298 8.17 25.93 -4.20
CA ALA A 298 9.47 25.89 -4.88
C ALA A 298 10.38 24.71 -4.46
N PRO A 299 10.51 24.33 -3.19
CA PRO A 299 11.31 23.15 -2.82
C PRO A 299 10.77 21.83 -3.37
N PHE A 300 9.46 21.74 -3.65
CA PHE A 300 8.78 20.50 -4.05
C PHE A 300 8.63 20.37 -5.58
N ILE A 301 8.61 21.49 -6.30
CA ILE A 301 8.45 21.55 -7.77
C ILE A 301 9.54 22.46 -8.38
N PRO A 302 10.83 22.26 -8.07
CA PRO A 302 11.87 23.19 -8.48
C PRO A 302 12.07 23.23 -9.99
N ALA A 303 12.47 24.41 -10.49
CA ALA A 303 12.91 24.60 -11.86
C ALA A 303 14.17 23.77 -12.20
N GLY A 304 14.36 23.49 -13.50
CA GLY A 304 15.55 22.82 -14.01
C GLY A 304 15.58 21.31 -13.76
N MET A 305 16.80 20.74 -13.75
CA MET A 305 17.01 19.29 -13.70
C MET A 305 16.80 18.66 -12.32
N LEU A 306 16.67 19.46 -11.28
CA LEU A 306 16.39 18.91 -9.96
C LEU A 306 15.01 18.27 -9.94
N SER A 307 14.96 16.98 -9.62
CA SER A 307 13.72 16.21 -9.51
C SER A 307 13.61 15.60 -8.12
N PRO A 308 13.16 16.37 -7.10
CA PRO A 308 12.75 15.78 -5.83
C PRO A 308 11.55 14.87 -6.04
N GLY A 309 11.34 13.91 -5.13
CA GLY A 309 10.27 12.94 -5.24
C GLY A 309 8.88 13.51 -5.60
N PRO A 310 8.39 14.61 -4.98
CA PRO A 310 7.06 15.14 -5.26
C PRO A 310 6.87 15.76 -6.64
N LYS A 311 7.94 16.26 -7.26
CA LYS A 311 7.87 17.06 -8.51
C LYS A 311 7.08 16.38 -9.61
N GLU A 312 7.45 15.14 -9.95
CA GLU A 312 6.81 14.41 -11.07
C GLU A 312 5.33 14.14 -10.78
N THR A 313 4.99 13.81 -9.54
CA THR A 313 3.59 13.54 -9.17
C THR A 313 2.75 14.83 -9.16
N PHE A 314 3.30 15.98 -8.73
CA PHE A 314 2.63 17.27 -8.89
C PHE A 314 2.37 17.60 -10.35
N LEU A 315 3.37 17.45 -11.22
CA LEU A 315 3.20 17.69 -12.65
C LEU A 315 2.17 16.74 -13.29
N LEU A 316 2.06 15.52 -12.79
CA LEU A 316 1.03 14.57 -13.20
C LEU A 316 -0.37 15.02 -12.75
N LEU A 317 -0.50 15.44 -11.48
CA LEU A 317 -1.75 15.98 -10.94
C LEU A 317 -2.21 17.22 -11.71
N PHE A 318 -1.34 18.18 -11.98
CA PHE A 318 -1.70 19.38 -12.76
C PHE A 318 -2.25 19.03 -14.13
N ARG A 319 -1.73 18.00 -14.79
CA ARG A 319 -2.23 17.59 -16.11
C ARG A 319 -3.57 16.84 -16.05
N GLN A 320 -3.85 16.12 -14.97
CA GLN A 320 -4.97 15.17 -14.99
C GLN A 320 -6.06 15.46 -13.95
N ALA A 321 -5.76 16.08 -12.81
CA ALA A 321 -6.65 16.12 -11.66
C ALA A 321 -7.94 16.92 -11.90
N ARG A 322 -7.92 17.89 -12.80
CA ARG A 322 -9.09 18.72 -13.16
C ARG A 322 -10.32 17.88 -13.52
N LYS A 323 -10.16 16.89 -14.40
CA LYS A 323 -11.27 16.03 -14.86
C LYS A 323 -11.88 15.15 -13.77
N TYR A 324 -11.18 15.04 -12.64
CA TYR A 324 -11.64 14.32 -11.45
C TYR A 324 -12.17 15.26 -10.35
N GLY A 325 -12.28 16.55 -10.63
CA GLY A 325 -12.78 17.54 -9.68
C GLY A 325 -11.79 17.93 -8.61
N ILE A 326 -10.48 17.75 -8.82
CA ILE A 326 -9.45 18.15 -7.88
C ILE A 326 -8.74 19.38 -8.39
N GLU A 327 -8.77 20.45 -7.60
CA GLU A 327 -7.96 21.64 -7.80
C GLU A 327 -6.60 21.47 -7.11
N CYS A 328 -5.55 21.92 -7.79
CA CYS A 328 -4.23 22.11 -7.21
C CYS A 328 -3.94 23.60 -7.16
N LEU A 329 -3.88 24.15 -5.94
CA LEU A 329 -3.47 25.53 -5.67
C LEU A 329 -2.07 25.51 -5.06
N ILE A 330 -1.15 26.28 -5.62
CA ILE A 330 0.20 26.44 -5.04
C ILE A 330 0.46 27.88 -4.64
N ALA A 331 1.31 28.06 -3.64
CA ALA A 331 1.84 29.37 -3.29
C ALA A 331 3.37 29.36 -3.30
N THR A 332 4.00 30.43 -3.77
CA THR A 332 5.44 30.60 -3.70
C THR A 332 5.86 32.08 -3.69
N GLN A 333 6.99 32.32 -3.06
CA GLN A 333 7.64 33.66 -3.06
C GLN A 333 8.44 33.89 -4.35
N SER A 334 8.85 32.82 -5.03
CA SER A 334 9.76 32.89 -6.17
C SER A 334 9.23 32.08 -7.35
N PRO A 335 8.38 32.66 -8.24
CA PRO A 335 7.88 31.97 -9.42
C PRO A 335 8.99 31.43 -10.32
N LYS A 336 10.14 32.09 -10.41
CA LYS A 336 11.29 31.65 -11.21
C LYS A 336 11.88 30.32 -10.78
N ASP A 337 11.65 29.93 -9.52
CA ASP A 337 12.19 28.70 -8.94
C ASP A 337 11.23 27.50 -9.11
N ILE A 338 10.05 27.72 -9.72
CA ILE A 338 9.06 26.66 -10.05
C ILE A 338 9.31 26.14 -11.47
N ASP A 339 9.12 24.83 -11.66
CA ASP A 339 9.16 24.24 -13.00
C ASP A 339 8.06 24.83 -13.90
N TYR A 340 8.44 25.32 -15.06
CA TYR A 340 7.52 26.01 -16.00
C TYR A 340 6.35 25.11 -16.47
N LYS A 341 6.53 23.78 -16.51
CA LYS A 341 5.49 22.82 -16.86
C LYS A 341 4.29 22.86 -15.92
N ALA A 342 4.47 23.32 -14.67
CA ALA A 342 3.38 23.54 -13.74
C ALA A 342 2.48 24.68 -14.23
N PHE A 343 3.09 25.78 -14.67
CA PHE A 343 2.37 26.99 -15.10
C PHE A 343 1.52 26.78 -16.35
N GLU A 344 1.91 25.89 -17.26
CA GLU A 344 1.14 25.55 -18.46
C GLU A 344 -0.28 25.03 -18.15
N GLN A 345 -0.49 24.55 -16.92
CA GLN A 345 -1.76 23.98 -16.48
C GLN A 345 -2.58 24.96 -15.63
N PHE A 346 -2.03 26.14 -15.31
CA PHE A 346 -2.70 27.10 -14.45
C PHE A 346 -3.62 28.03 -15.28
N ASN A 347 -4.85 28.13 -14.83
CA ASN A 347 -5.84 29.03 -15.42
C ASN A 347 -6.09 30.28 -14.55
N THR A 348 -5.67 30.22 -13.29
CA THR A 348 -5.84 31.30 -12.32
C THR A 348 -4.50 31.69 -11.72
N ILE A 349 -4.15 32.95 -11.86
CA ILE A 349 -2.90 33.53 -11.38
C ILE A 349 -3.24 34.69 -10.44
N SER A 350 -2.72 34.64 -9.22
CA SER A 350 -2.83 35.71 -8.24
C SER A 350 -1.42 36.25 -7.95
N ALA A 351 -1.11 37.45 -8.38
CA ALA A 351 0.19 38.07 -8.22
C ALA A 351 0.11 39.27 -7.27
N GLY A 352 0.76 39.15 -6.11
CA GLY A 352 1.00 40.28 -5.18
C GLY A 352 2.37 40.93 -5.42
N ARG A 353 2.85 41.71 -4.45
CA ARG A 353 4.12 42.40 -4.58
C ARG A 353 5.30 41.49 -4.88
N ILE A 354 5.95 41.67 -6.03
CA ILE A 354 7.18 41.02 -6.46
C ILE A 354 8.09 42.05 -7.11
N SER A 355 9.40 42.06 -6.73
CA SER A 355 10.36 43.00 -7.27
C SER A 355 11.54 42.34 -8.00
N SER A 356 11.64 41.00 -7.96
CA SER A 356 12.70 40.26 -8.67
C SER A 356 12.45 40.27 -10.16
N GLU A 357 13.34 40.87 -10.95
CA GLU A 357 13.25 40.94 -12.41
C GLU A 357 13.03 39.56 -13.06
N GLN A 358 13.75 38.54 -12.58
CA GLN A 358 13.60 37.18 -13.12
C GLN A 358 12.21 36.57 -12.83
N SER A 359 11.65 36.86 -11.63
CA SER A 359 10.29 36.40 -11.27
C SER A 359 9.24 37.16 -12.05
N LEU A 360 9.44 38.48 -12.31
CA LEU A 360 8.55 39.29 -13.14
C LEU A 360 8.51 38.78 -14.57
N LYS A 361 9.63 38.43 -15.19
CA LYS A 361 9.69 37.81 -16.52
C LYS A 361 8.94 36.48 -16.61
N VAL A 362 8.97 35.68 -15.55
CA VAL A 362 8.19 34.43 -15.49
C VAL A 362 6.70 34.76 -15.40
N LEU A 363 6.31 35.71 -14.53
CA LEU A 363 4.90 36.10 -14.38
C LEU A 363 4.33 36.68 -15.68
N GLU A 364 5.08 37.55 -16.36
CA GLU A 364 4.70 38.08 -17.67
C GLU A 364 4.30 36.96 -18.65
N ARG A 365 5.19 35.98 -18.82
CA ARG A 365 4.98 34.83 -19.71
C ARG A 365 3.72 34.02 -19.35
N ILE A 366 3.42 33.84 -18.06
CA ILE A 366 2.24 33.06 -17.64
C ILE A 366 0.96 33.88 -17.62
N LEU A 367 1.03 35.20 -17.54
CA LEU A 367 -0.11 36.12 -17.62
C LEU A 367 -0.52 36.42 -19.07
N GLU A 368 0.43 36.51 -19.98
CA GLU A 368 0.21 36.84 -21.37
C GLU A 368 -0.92 36.01 -22.08
N PRO A 369 -1.00 34.68 -21.92
CA PRO A 369 -2.09 33.88 -22.47
C PRO A 369 -3.47 34.22 -21.88
N ILE A 370 -3.53 34.76 -20.67
CA ILE A 370 -4.78 35.13 -19.99
C ILE A 370 -5.18 36.56 -20.31
N ALA A 371 -4.29 37.51 -20.12
CA ALA A 371 -4.53 38.93 -20.19
C ALA A 371 -4.26 39.51 -21.59
N GLY A 372 -3.33 38.93 -22.34
CA GLY A 372 -2.75 39.50 -23.54
C GLY A 372 -1.47 40.26 -23.25
N GLU A 373 -0.67 40.51 -24.30
CA GLU A 373 0.68 41.11 -24.19
C GLU A 373 0.66 42.49 -23.50
N LYS A 374 -0.14 43.40 -23.97
CA LYS A 374 -0.17 44.76 -23.42
C LYS A 374 -0.59 44.84 -21.95
N GLU A 375 -1.67 44.11 -21.60
CA GLU A 375 -2.19 44.11 -20.23
C GLU A 375 -1.23 43.37 -19.26
N SER A 376 -0.52 42.32 -19.72
CA SER A 376 0.50 41.64 -18.93
C SER A 376 1.72 42.54 -18.65
N GLU A 377 2.20 43.31 -19.62
CA GLU A 377 3.26 44.33 -19.39
C GLU A 377 2.84 45.38 -18.36
N GLU A 378 1.59 45.90 -18.47
CA GLU A 378 1.06 46.88 -17.50
C GLU A 378 1.01 46.26 -16.08
N ILE A 379 0.55 45.02 -15.92
CA ILE A 379 0.53 44.27 -14.66
C ILE A 379 1.94 44.16 -14.07
N ILE A 380 2.93 43.75 -14.86
CA ILE A 380 4.30 43.53 -14.41
C ILE A 380 4.93 44.83 -13.87
N THR A 381 4.63 45.98 -14.49
CA THR A 381 5.14 47.28 -14.01
C THR A 381 4.52 47.70 -12.67
N GLN A 382 3.31 47.26 -12.36
CA GLN A 382 2.59 47.60 -11.11
C GLN A 382 2.98 46.67 -9.94
N LEU A 383 3.39 45.42 -10.18
CA LEU A 383 3.65 44.45 -9.13
C LEU A 383 4.67 44.87 -8.06
N PRO A 384 5.80 45.57 -8.38
CA PRO A 384 6.74 46.03 -7.37
C PRO A 384 6.16 47.01 -6.35
N GLY A 385 5.17 47.79 -6.77
CA GLY A 385 4.51 48.83 -5.95
C GLY A 385 3.26 48.34 -5.20
N GLN A 386 2.85 47.08 -5.34
CA GLN A 386 1.67 46.57 -4.70
C GLN A 386 1.71 46.67 -3.17
N GLN A 387 0.59 47.05 -2.56
CA GLN A 387 0.43 47.05 -1.11
C GLN A 387 0.33 45.64 -0.54
N THR A 388 0.56 45.50 0.76
CA THR A 388 0.34 44.20 1.45
C THR A 388 -1.12 43.76 1.35
N ALA A 389 -1.35 42.51 1.03
CA ALA A 389 -2.67 41.90 0.79
C ALA A 389 -3.44 42.50 -0.41
N SER A 390 -2.75 43.18 -1.32
CA SER A 390 -3.25 43.59 -2.64
C SER A 390 -2.69 42.67 -3.70
N PHE A 391 -3.55 42.21 -4.60
CA PHE A 391 -3.22 41.24 -5.66
C PHE A 391 -3.85 41.61 -6.99
N ILE A 392 -3.13 41.32 -8.05
CA ILE A 392 -3.71 41.21 -9.39
C ILE A 392 -4.21 39.74 -9.53
N PHE A 393 -5.52 39.57 -9.58
CA PHE A 393 -6.18 38.29 -9.74
C PHE A 393 -6.60 38.11 -11.20
N SER A 394 -5.97 37.16 -11.89
CA SER A 394 -6.19 36.92 -13.32
C SER A 394 -6.70 35.50 -13.55
N SER A 395 -7.74 35.37 -14.36
CA SER A 395 -8.25 34.08 -14.80
C SER A 395 -8.91 34.19 -16.18
N ALA A 396 -8.66 33.21 -17.04
CA ALA A 396 -9.29 33.14 -18.38
C ALA A 396 -10.82 33.00 -18.32
N ASP A 397 -11.36 32.51 -17.20
CA ASP A 397 -12.81 32.27 -17.03
C ASP A 397 -13.55 33.46 -16.39
N LEU A 398 -12.85 34.53 -16.00
CA LEU A 398 -13.45 35.73 -15.45
C LEU A 398 -13.75 36.79 -16.52
N LYS A 399 -14.67 37.68 -16.16
CA LYS A 399 -14.97 38.92 -16.95
C LYS A 399 -15.13 40.09 -15.96
N PRO A 400 -14.20 41.07 -15.92
CA PRO A 400 -12.96 41.07 -16.69
C PRO A 400 -12.00 39.95 -16.26
N LYS A 401 -11.08 39.57 -17.15
CA LYS A 401 -10.10 38.50 -16.90
C LYS A 401 -9.09 38.90 -15.83
N VAL A 402 -8.79 40.16 -15.71
CA VAL A 402 -7.86 40.75 -14.74
C VAL A 402 -8.65 41.61 -13.77
N ASN A 403 -8.38 41.42 -12.49
CA ASN A 403 -9.02 42.17 -11.41
C ASN A 403 -7.97 42.58 -10.38
N HIS A 404 -7.97 43.85 -9.97
CA HIS A 404 -7.16 44.31 -8.86
C HIS A 404 -7.98 44.19 -7.58
N ILE A 405 -7.47 43.44 -6.59
CA ILE A 405 -8.20 43.09 -5.38
C ILE A 405 -7.41 43.38 -4.09
N GLY A 406 -8.10 43.84 -3.07
CA GLY A 406 -7.64 43.82 -1.70
C GLY A 406 -8.27 42.64 -0.95
N VAL A 407 -7.46 41.74 -0.44
CA VAL A 407 -7.95 40.54 0.27
C VAL A 407 -8.74 40.91 1.50
N ARG A 408 -9.89 40.28 1.75
CA ARG A 408 -10.65 40.50 3.00
C ARG A 408 -9.85 40.06 4.22
N TRP A 409 -10.19 40.60 5.38
CA TRP A 409 -9.66 40.10 6.63
C TRP A 409 -10.04 38.65 6.84
N LEU A 410 -9.08 37.83 7.33
CA LEU A 410 -9.31 36.39 7.54
C LEU A 410 -10.33 36.15 8.67
N LEU A 411 -11.18 35.14 8.50
CA LEU A 411 -12.07 34.66 9.55
C LEU A 411 -11.28 33.99 10.69
N THR A 412 -10.06 33.58 10.39
CA THR A 412 -9.13 32.90 11.31
C THR A 412 -7.92 33.77 11.62
N ARG A 413 -7.20 33.45 12.68
CA ARG A 413 -5.98 34.16 13.04
C ARG A 413 -4.87 33.89 12.04
N HIS A 414 -4.06 34.89 11.77
CA HIS A 414 -2.85 34.77 10.97
C HIS A 414 -1.62 34.78 11.87
N VAL A 415 -1.22 33.59 12.32
CA VAL A 415 -0.06 33.36 13.20
C VAL A 415 0.65 32.08 12.78
N THR A 416 1.97 32.04 12.91
CA THR A 416 2.78 30.85 12.68
C THR A 416 2.75 29.98 13.94
N LEU A 417 2.34 28.72 13.82
CA LEU A 417 2.23 27.81 14.94
C LEU A 417 3.48 26.96 15.14
N THR A 418 3.71 26.62 16.40
CA THR A 418 4.67 25.59 16.81
C THR A 418 3.94 24.27 17.03
N GLU A 419 4.69 23.18 17.10
CA GLU A 419 4.16 21.86 17.42
C GLU A 419 3.46 21.81 18.80
N LYS A 420 3.92 22.64 19.76
CA LYS A 420 3.27 22.77 21.09
C LYS A 420 1.91 23.46 21.00
N ASP A 421 1.81 24.47 20.14
CA ASP A 421 0.52 25.17 19.90
C ASP A 421 -0.49 24.21 19.27
N VAL A 422 -0.06 23.41 18.28
CA VAL A 422 -0.88 22.36 17.68
C VAL A 422 -1.35 21.37 18.73
N GLN A 423 -0.47 20.87 19.59
CA GLN A 423 -0.82 19.95 20.66
C GLN A 423 -1.89 20.51 21.60
N MET A 424 -1.74 21.77 22.01
CA MET A 424 -2.68 22.42 22.93
C MET A 424 -4.08 22.53 22.33
N HIS A 425 -4.17 22.93 21.05
CA HIS A 425 -5.45 23.15 20.39
C HIS A 425 -6.10 21.86 19.86
N MET A 426 -5.29 20.84 19.51
CA MET A 426 -5.77 19.57 18.98
C MET A 426 -6.03 18.51 20.06
N LYS A 427 -5.74 18.76 21.33
CA LYS A 427 -5.81 17.77 22.42
C LYS A 427 -7.09 16.95 22.41
N LYS A 428 -8.25 17.57 22.33
CA LYS A 428 -9.54 16.87 22.31
C LYS A 428 -9.69 15.99 21.05
N LEU A 429 -9.35 16.53 19.88
CA LEU A 429 -9.42 15.77 18.62
C LEU A 429 -8.46 14.58 18.60
N VAL A 430 -7.25 14.75 19.17
CA VAL A 430 -6.27 13.67 19.31
C VAL A 430 -6.78 12.57 20.24
N GLU A 431 -7.37 12.92 21.39
CA GLU A 431 -7.98 11.97 22.31
C GLU A 431 -9.15 11.21 21.66
N ASP A 432 -9.98 11.89 20.88
CA ASP A 432 -11.10 11.27 20.18
C ASP A 432 -10.61 10.39 19.02
N GLN A 433 -9.59 10.82 18.26
CA GLN A 433 -8.95 9.99 17.24
C GLN A 433 -8.34 8.73 17.85
N ALA A 434 -7.63 8.85 18.98
CA ALA A 434 -7.02 7.69 19.65
C ALA A 434 -8.08 6.64 20.08
N LYS A 435 -9.25 7.10 20.55
CA LYS A 435 -10.37 6.20 20.87
C LYS A 435 -10.92 5.51 19.63
N ILE A 436 -11.08 6.25 18.52
CA ILE A 436 -11.55 5.71 17.24
C ILE A 436 -10.55 4.67 16.71
N LEU A 437 -9.26 4.99 16.68
CA LEU A 437 -8.22 4.07 16.21
C LEU A 437 -8.20 2.77 17.02
N LYS A 438 -8.28 2.88 18.35
CA LYS A 438 -8.36 1.70 19.23
C LYS A 438 -9.58 0.84 18.93
N ARG A 439 -10.73 1.45 18.70
CA ARG A 439 -11.94 0.73 18.34
C ARG A 439 -11.83 0.04 16.99
N LEU A 440 -11.28 0.71 15.98
CA LEU A 440 -11.05 0.13 14.65
C LEU A 440 -10.08 -1.05 14.70
N GLU A 441 -9.05 -0.97 15.54
CA GLU A 441 -8.13 -2.09 15.76
C GLU A 441 -8.83 -3.28 16.41
N GLU A 442 -9.65 -3.02 17.44
CA GLU A 442 -10.46 -4.06 18.09
C GLU A 442 -11.46 -4.69 17.10
N GLU A 443 -12.11 -3.89 16.25
CA GLU A 443 -13.02 -4.37 15.19
C GLU A 443 -12.27 -5.19 14.13
N ARG A 444 -11.08 -4.75 13.69
CA ARG A 444 -10.22 -5.50 12.76
C ARG A 444 -9.81 -6.86 13.32
N LEU A 445 -9.36 -6.89 14.57
CA LEU A 445 -8.99 -8.12 15.25
C LEU A 445 -10.18 -9.07 15.44
N ALA A 446 -11.36 -8.52 15.72
CA ALA A 446 -12.59 -9.30 15.84
C ALA A 446 -13.03 -9.88 14.48
N GLU A 447 -12.91 -9.10 13.40
CA GLU A 447 -13.22 -9.55 12.04
C GLU A 447 -12.23 -10.63 11.56
N GLU A 448 -10.93 -10.47 11.85
CA GLU A 448 -9.91 -11.45 11.53
C GLU A 448 -10.16 -12.78 12.25
N LYS A 449 -10.50 -12.73 13.56
CA LYS A 449 -10.91 -13.92 14.32
C LYS A 449 -12.19 -14.56 13.76
N ARG A 450 -13.16 -13.74 13.31
CA ARG A 450 -14.39 -14.26 12.70
C ARG A 450 -14.11 -14.96 11.38
N LYS A 451 -13.29 -14.36 10.51
CA LYS A 451 -12.86 -14.98 9.23
C LYS A 451 -12.13 -16.30 9.47
N LEU A 452 -11.23 -16.33 10.46
CA LEU A 452 -10.52 -17.56 10.83
C LEU A 452 -11.50 -18.65 11.31
N ALA A 453 -12.45 -18.29 12.18
CA ALA A 453 -13.46 -19.22 12.67
C ALA A 453 -14.41 -19.70 11.55
N GLU A 454 -14.78 -18.83 10.61
CA GLU A 454 -15.59 -19.19 9.44
C GLU A 454 -14.83 -20.15 8.51
N MET A 455 -13.52 -19.94 8.31
CA MET A 455 -12.66 -20.86 7.56
C MET A 455 -12.54 -22.22 8.23
N GLU A 456 -12.31 -22.26 9.54
CA GLU A 456 -12.27 -23.51 10.31
C GLU A 456 -13.62 -24.26 10.31
N ALA A 457 -14.75 -23.53 10.38
CA ALA A 457 -16.08 -24.12 10.31
C ALA A 457 -16.37 -24.69 8.92
N ALA A 458 -16.01 -23.96 7.85
CA ALA A 458 -16.17 -24.44 6.48
C ALA A 458 -15.30 -25.68 6.18
N GLU A 459 -14.11 -25.74 6.77
CA GLU A 459 -13.22 -26.90 6.66
C GLU A 459 -13.78 -28.12 7.39
N ARG A 460 -14.35 -27.94 8.60
CA ARG A 460 -15.07 -28.99 9.33
C ARG A 460 -16.28 -29.50 8.57
N GLU A 461 -17.08 -28.60 8.01
CA GLU A 461 -18.27 -28.99 7.22
C GLU A 461 -17.90 -29.78 5.97
N LYS A 462 -16.80 -29.39 5.30
CA LYS A 462 -16.25 -30.16 4.16
C LYS A 462 -15.80 -31.55 4.60
N TYR A 463 -15.13 -31.66 5.75
CA TYR A 463 -14.67 -32.93 6.28
C TYR A 463 -15.85 -33.85 6.66
N GLU A 464 -16.87 -33.33 7.33
CA GLU A 464 -18.09 -34.06 7.68
C GLU A 464 -18.85 -34.55 6.43
N LYS A 465 -19.00 -33.67 5.42
CA LYS A 465 -19.62 -34.07 4.13
C LYS A 465 -18.83 -35.16 3.42
N ALA A 466 -17.51 -35.09 3.42
CA ALA A 466 -16.64 -36.10 2.82
C ALA A 466 -16.74 -37.44 3.59
N GLU A 467 -16.83 -37.39 4.91
CA GLU A 467 -16.99 -38.60 5.73
C GLU A 467 -18.35 -39.27 5.51
N VAL A 468 -19.43 -38.50 5.40
CA VAL A 468 -20.77 -38.99 5.07
C VAL A 468 -20.77 -39.61 3.67
N ALA A 469 -20.21 -38.95 2.67
CA ALA A 469 -20.12 -39.48 1.31
C ALA A 469 -19.28 -40.77 1.23
N ARG A 470 -18.22 -40.87 2.04
CA ARG A 470 -17.41 -42.08 2.15
C ARG A 470 -18.20 -43.23 2.75
N LYS A 471 -18.94 -43.00 3.84
CA LYS A 471 -19.80 -44.02 4.47
C LYS A 471 -20.93 -44.49 3.53
N GLU A 472 -21.52 -43.58 2.74
CA GLU A 472 -22.51 -43.92 1.72
C GLU A 472 -21.89 -44.73 0.59
N ALA A 473 -20.70 -44.38 0.12
CA ALA A 473 -20.00 -45.13 -0.91
C ALA A 473 -19.61 -46.56 -0.45
N GLU A 474 -19.17 -46.69 0.82
CA GLU A 474 -18.90 -48.00 1.43
C GLU A 474 -20.18 -48.86 1.56
N ARG A 475 -21.32 -48.23 1.90
CA ARG A 475 -22.61 -48.89 1.98
C ARG A 475 -23.10 -49.39 0.60
N LEU A 476 -22.98 -48.54 -0.42
CA LEU A 476 -23.29 -48.87 -1.81
C LEU A 476 -22.39 -49.98 -2.38
N LYS A 477 -21.10 -49.99 -2.00
CA LYS A 477 -20.19 -51.09 -2.38
C LYS A 477 -20.59 -52.39 -1.72
N ALA A 478 -20.90 -52.39 -0.43
CA ALA A 478 -21.35 -53.58 0.29
C ALA A 478 -22.70 -54.10 -0.24
N GLU A 479 -23.58 -53.21 -0.68
CA GLU A 479 -24.87 -53.59 -1.30
C GLU A 479 -24.67 -54.23 -2.68
N LYS A 480 -23.78 -53.66 -3.52
CA LYS A 480 -23.39 -54.28 -4.81
C LYS A 480 -22.65 -55.60 -4.67
N GLU A 481 -21.82 -55.76 -3.64
CA GLU A 481 -21.19 -57.06 -3.34
C GLU A 481 -22.23 -58.12 -2.92
N ARG A 482 -23.18 -57.73 -2.05
CA ARG A 482 -24.32 -58.62 -1.70
C ARG A 482 -25.20 -58.99 -2.90
N GLU A 483 -25.45 -58.02 -3.81
CA GLU A 483 -26.19 -58.34 -5.05
C GLU A 483 -25.39 -59.27 -5.98
N LYS A 484 -24.06 -59.07 -6.08
CA LYS A 484 -23.20 -60.01 -6.83
C LYS A 484 -23.18 -61.39 -6.22
N GLU A 485 -23.01 -61.51 -4.90
CA GLU A 485 -23.08 -62.79 -4.20
C GLU A 485 -24.45 -63.47 -4.38
N LEU A 486 -25.54 -62.67 -4.40
CA LEU A 486 -26.89 -63.19 -4.64
C LEU A 486 -27.07 -63.64 -6.09
N GLN A 487 -26.48 -62.94 -7.07
CA GLN A 487 -26.46 -63.34 -8.47
C GLN A 487 -25.60 -64.60 -8.71
N GLU A 488 -24.42 -64.66 -8.08
CA GLU A 488 -23.55 -65.83 -8.12
C GLU A 488 -24.21 -67.06 -7.46
N LYS A 489 -24.92 -66.89 -6.34
CA LYS A 489 -25.72 -67.89 -5.71
C LYS A 489 -26.88 -68.33 -6.62
N LYS A 490 -27.55 -67.40 -7.33
CA LYS A 490 -28.60 -67.72 -8.31
C LYS A 490 -28.05 -68.41 -9.56
N GLN A 491 -26.83 -68.13 -10.02
CA GLN A 491 -26.17 -68.85 -11.11
C GLN A 491 -25.71 -70.25 -10.67
N LYS A 492 -25.19 -70.39 -9.44
CA LYS A 492 -24.82 -71.70 -8.90
C LYS A 492 -26.02 -72.62 -8.66
N PHE A 493 -27.22 -72.07 -8.44
CA PHE A 493 -28.47 -72.86 -8.36
C PHE A 493 -29.05 -73.29 -9.74
N LYS A 494 -28.56 -72.71 -10.85
CA LYS A 494 -28.93 -73.09 -12.22
C LYS A 494 -27.96 -74.07 -12.87
N SER A 495 -26.80 -74.34 -12.24
CA SER A 495 -25.80 -75.30 -12.78
C SER A 495 -25.54 -76.50 -11.88
N ALA A 496 -26.51 -76.85 -11.04
CA ALA A 496 -26.49 -78.14 -10.26
C ALA A 496 -27.19 -79.25 -10.99
N GLU A 497 -26.75 -79.48 -12.19
CA GLU A 497 -26.83 -80.81 -12.91
C GLU A 497 -25.55 -80.89 -13.74
N ASP A 498 -24.42 -81.22 -13.09
CA ASP A 498 -23.39 -82.13 -13.54
C ASP A 498 -22.18 -82.17 -12.59
N THR A 499 -22.08 -83.26 -11.88
CA THR A 499 -20.91 -84.05 -11.46
C THR A 499 -19.64 -83.41 -10.98
N ASP A 500 -19.36 -83.75 -9.71
CA ASP A 500 -18.05 -84.15 -9.13
C ASP A 500 -16.75 -83.72 -9.81
N LYS A 501 -15.98 -82.92 -9.07
CA LYS A 501 -14.60 -83.24 -8.69
C LYS A 501 -14.05 -82.29 -7.60
N VAL A 502 -13.75 -82.87 -6.49
CA VAL A 502 -12.95 -82.40 -5.40
C VAL A 502 -11.54 -82.00 -5.87
N PHE A 503 -11.07 -80.81 -5.54
CA PHE A 503 -9.65 -80.62 -5.24
C PHE A 503 -9.49 -79.49 -4.22
N GLU A 504 -8.94 -79.90 -3.11
CA GLU A 504 -8.32 -79.05 -2.08
C GLU A 504 -7.25 -78.16 -2.70
N THR A 505 -7.25 -76.84 -2.37
CA THR A 505 -6.03 -76.05 -2.39
C THR A 505 -5.88 -75.26 -1.10
N LYS A 506 -4.84 -75.65 -0.37
CA LYS A 506 -4.30 -75.02 0.82
C LYS A 506 -3.89 -73.55 0.48
N GLY A 507 -4.10 -72.71 1.49
CA GLY A 507 -3.76 -71.29 1.44
C GLY A 507 -2.35 -71.00 0.98
N GLN A 508 -2.25 -70.08 0.03
CA GLN A 508 -1.05 -69.29 -0.21
C GLN A 508 -1.30 -67.90 0.33
N ALA A 509 -0.40 -67.46 1.23
CA ALA A 509 -0.32 -66.10 1.69
C ALA A 509 -0.24 -65.18 0.48
N GLY A 510 -1.16 -64.23 0.39
CA GLY A 510 -1.30 -63.38 -0.79
C GLY A 510 -0.03 -62.61 -1.12
N LYS A 511 0.43 -62.74 -2.33
CA LYS A 511 1.44 -61.89 -2.89
C LYS A 511 0.87 -60.48 -2.95
N VAL A 512 1.50 -59.51 -2.23
CA VAL A 512 1.14 -58.09 -2.28
C VAL A 512 1.48 -57.61 -3.70
N SER A 513 0.51 -57.02 -4.38
CA SER A 513 0.74 -56.52 -5.73
C SER A 513 1.62 -55.23 -5.70
N TYR A 514 2.30 -54.95 -6.80
CA TYR A 514 3.08 -53.74 -6.96
C TYR A 514 2.25 -52.46 -6.77
N ASP A 515 1.00 -52.48 -7.18
CA ASP A 515 0.07 -51.36 -7.03
C ASP A 515 -0.38 -51.19 -5.57
N ASP A 516 -0.50 -52.28 -4.77
CA ASP A 516 -0.79 -52.17 -3.34
C ASP A 516 0.37 -51.50 -2.56
N LEU A 517 1.63 -51.77 -2.95
CA LEU A 517 2.80 -51.10 -2.40
C LEU A 517 2.82 -49.61 -2.70
N ILE A 518 2.51 -49.21 -3.92
CA ILE A 518 2.45 -47.80 -4.32
C ILE A 518 1.32 -47.09 -3.58
N ASN A 519 0.13 -47.70 -3.51
CA ASN A 519 -1.01 -47.11 -2.82
C ASN A 519 -0.74 -46.94 -1.31
N ALA A 520 -0.08 -47.91 -0.67
CA ALA A 520 0.33 -47.80 0.73
C ALA A 520 1.37 -46.67 0.94
N PHE A 521 2.26 -46.47 -0.03
CA PHE A 521 3.26 -45.42 0.01
C PHE A 521 2.61 -44.01 -0.16
N ILE A 522 1.70 -43.87 -1.10
CA ILE A 522 0.91 -42.66 -1.34
C ILE A 522 0.08 -42.30 -0.09
N ALA A 523 -0.67 -43.24 0.46
CA ALA A 523 -1.48 -43.01 1.66
C ALA A 523 -0.63 -42.52 2.87
N ARG A 524 0.61 -42.98 2.95
CA ARG A 524 1.52 -42.55 4.01
C ARG A 524 2.03 -41.13 3.79
N ILE A 525 2.29 -40.73 2.54
CA ILE A 525 2.64 -39.34 2.18
C ILE A 525 1.45 -38.41 2.43
N GLU A 526 0.23 -38.79 2.05
CA GLU A 526 -0.98 -38.02 2.29
C GLU A 526 -1.28 -37.81 3.78
N ALA A 527 -1.05 -38.81 4.63
CA ALA A 527 -1.21 -38.69 6.08
C ALA A 527 -0.29 -37.61 6.69
N ILE A 528 0.89 -37.40 6.10
CA ILE A 528 1.86 -36.39 6.54
C ILE A 528 1.54 -35.02 5.97
N ALA A 529 0.98 -34.94 4.79
CA ALA A 529 0.60 -33.68 4.16
C ALA A 529 -0.41 -32.85 5.00
N LYS A 530 -1.11 -33.50 5.93
CA LYS A 530 -2.04 -32.84 6.86
C LYS A 530 -1.36 -32.10 8.01
N THR A 531 -0.02 -32.18 8.13
CA THR A 531 0.77 -31.42 9.11
C THR A 531 1.55 -30.30 8.42
N THR A 532 1.85 -29.21 9.11
CA THR A 532 2.69 -28.10 8.58
C THR A 532 4.04 -28.62 8.07
N PHE A 533 4.62 -29.54 8.81
CA PHE A 533 5.86 -30.20 8.43
C PHE A 533 5.69 -31.08 7.17
N GLY A 534 4.56 -31.78 7.05
CA GLY A 534 4.26 -32.59 5.89
C GLY A 534 4.19 -31.79 4.58
N LEU A 535 3.68 -30.59 4.61
CA LEU A 535 3.67 -29.68 3.47
C LEU A 535 5.09 -29.25 3.05
N GLU A 536 5.96 -28.93 4.00
CA GLU A 536 7.36 -28.61 3.71
C GLU A 536 8.12 -29.85 3.21
N PHE A 537 7.90 -30.99 3.82
CA PHE A 537 8.43 -32.27 3.36
C PHE A 537 8.07 -32.56 1.90
N LEU A 538 6.79 -32.40 1.53
CA LEU A 538 6.34 -32.63 0.17
C LEU A 538 6.92 -31.61 -0.82
N ARG A 539 7.07 -30.35 -0.42
CA ARG A 539 7.71 -29.31 -1.24
C ARG A 539 9.17 -29.67 -1.56
N GLU A 540 9.93 -30.10 -0.56
CA GLU A 540 11.32 -30.50 -0.76
C GLU A 540 11.46 -31.81 -1.52
N LEU A 541 10.55 -32.76 -1.31
CA LEU A 541 10.51 -34.02 -2.05
C LEU A 541 10.21 -33.80 -3.53
N VAL A 542 9.33 -32.85 -3.84
CA VAL A 542 9.04 -32.40 -5.22
C VAL A 542 10.26 -31.71 -5.84
N LYS A 543 11.04 -30.97 -5.06
CA LYS A 543 12.24 -30.27 -5.55
C LYS A 543 13.46 -31.17 -5.73
N ARG A 544 13.73 -32.06 -4.78
CA ARG A 544 15.03 -32.73 -4.64
C ARG A 544 14.96 -34.26 -4.53
N GLY A 545 13.81 -34.82 -4.21
CA GLY A 545 13.66 -36.26 -3.89
C GLY A 545 14.21 -36.66 -2.53
N GLU A 546 14.89 -35.77 -1.81
CA GLU A 546 15.46 -36.00 -0.49
C GLU A 546 15.30 -34.79 0.41
N LEU A 547 15.13 -35.03 1.72
CA LEU A 547 15.00 -33.97 2.73
C LEU A 547 15.95 -34.23 3.89
N HIS A 548 16.84 -33.27 4.17
CA HIS A 548 17.76 -33.29 5.29
C HIS A 548 17.41 -32.20 6.31
N PHE A 549 17.07 -32.58 7.53
CA PHE A 549 16.81 -31.65 8.63
C PHE A 549 17.88 -31.70 9.69
N GLU A 550 18.53 -30.58 9.94
CA GLU A 550 19.44 -30.43 11.07
C GLU A 550 18.66 -30.05 12.34
N LYS A 551 19.05 -30.65 13.47
CA LYS A 551 18.38 -30.53 14.77
C LYS A 551 18.39 -29.13 15.39
N SER A 552 18.97 -28.14 14.73
CA SER A 552 19.19 -26.79 15.26
C SER A 552 17.97 -25.90 15.39
N MET A 553 16.81 -26.32 14.90
CA MET A 553 15.57 -25.54 14.99
C MET A 553 14.57 -26.23 15.92
N SER A 554 14.37 -25.65 17.10
CA SER A 554 13.43 -26.14 18.12
C SER A 554 11.97 -26.25 17.64
N PHE A 555 11.64 -25.58 16.56
CA PHE A 555 10.32 -25.56 15.94
C PHE A 555 9.93 -26.91 15.30
N TYR A 556 10.87 -27.63 14.71
CA TYR A 556 10.59 -28.88 13.97
C TYR A 556 10.69 -30.16 14.84
N LEU A 557 10.98 -30.05 16.12
CA LEU A 557 11.23 -31.21 16.97
C LEU A 557 10.01 -32.14 17.16
N LYS A 558 8.81 -31.60 17.11
CA LYS A 558 7.57 -32.38 17.30
C LYS A 558 7.20 -33.12 16.02
N GLU A 559 7.19 -32.43 14.92
CA GLU A 559 6.86 -32.94 13.57
C GLU A 559 7.93 -33.92 13.09
N THR A 560 9.20 -33.66 13.35
CA THR A 560 10.31 -34.56 13.03
C THR A 560 10.26 -35.85 13.81
N ARG A 561 9.80 -35.84 15.06
CA ARG A 561 9.56 -37.05 15.86
C ARG A 561 8.38 -37.86 15.29
N GLU A 562 7.35 -37.17 14.83
CA GLU A 562 6.21 -37.84 14.21
C GLU A 562 6.57 -38.50 12.88
N ALA A 563 7.34 -37.83 12.02
CA ALA A 563 7.87 -38.40 10.80
C ALA A 563 8.76 -39.63 11.06
N GLN A 564 9.58 -39.60 12.13
CA GLN A 564 10.37 -40.75 12.55
C GLN A 564 9.50 -41.93 13.02
N LYS A 565 8.44 -41.67 13.80
CA LYS A 565 7.50 -42.71 14.25
C LYS A 565 6.76 -43.36 13.08
N GLN A 566 6.44 -42.57 12.05
CA GLN A 566 5.79 -43.06 10.85
C GLN A 566 6.75 -43.74 9.85
N GLY A 567 8.03 -43.84 10.20
CA GLY A 567 9.03 -44.52 9.38
C GLY A 567 9.44 -43.77 8.11
N LEU A 568 9.36 -42.44 8.12
CA LEU A 568 9.68 -41.60 6.98
C LEU A 568 11.05 -40.96 7.09
N ALA A 569 11.62 -40.95 8.29
CA ALA A 569 12.96 -40.40 8.53
C ALA A 569 13.79 -41.33 9.40
N LYS A 570 15.05 -41.48 9.07
CA LYS A 570 16.02 -42.20 9.90
C LYS A 570 16.97 -41.23 10.60
N LYS A 571 17.42 -41.63 11.79
CA LYS A 571 18.36 -40.87 12.61
C LYS A 571 19.79 -41.14 12.15
N MET A 572 20.49 -40.09 11.74
CA MET A 572 21.89 -40.15 11.29
C MET A 572 22.77 -39.27 12.18
N LYS A 573 24.07 -39.51 12.15
CA LYS A 573 25.06 -38.68 12.86
C LYS A 573 25.98 -37.99 11.86
N LYS A 574 26.08 -36.67 11.94
CA LYS A 574 26.98 -35.88 11.09
C LYS A 574 28.05 -35.23 11.97
N GLU A 575 29.29 -35.31 11.52
CA GLU A 575 30.40 -34.62 12.16
C GLU A 575 30.46 -33.16 11.66
N ILE A 576 30.32 -32.21 12.57
CA ILE A 576 30.41 -30.79 12.31
C ILE A 576 31.51 -30.13 13.13
N LYS A 577 32.24 -29.18 12.53
CA LYS A 577 33.22 -28.38 13.28
C LYS A 577 32.53 -27.19 13.93
N LYS A 578 32.39 -27.22 15.26
CA LYS A 578 31.97 -26.05 16.05
C LYS A 578 33.15 -25.54 16.88
N ARG A 579 33.54 -24.28 16.71
CA ARG A 579 34.65 -23.61 17.45
C ARG A 579 35.94 -24.42 17.46
N GLY A 580 36.32 -24.99 16.32
CA GLY A 580 37.56 -25.78 16.21
C GLY A 580 37.54 -27.22 16.73
N LYS A 581 36.42 -27.67 17.33
CA LYS A 581 36.21 -29.07 17.76
C LYS A 581 35.22 -29.77 16.86
N VAL A 582 35.49 -31.04 16.54
CA VAL A 582 34.57 -31.92 15.82
C VAL A 582 33.49 -32.41 16.77
N VAL A 583 32.24 -32.12 16.52
CA VAL A 583 31.10 -32.56 17.32
C VAL A 583 30.19 -33.41 16.42
N LYS A 584 29.68 -34.53 16.95
CA LYS A 584 28.69 -35.37 16.28
C LYS A 584 27.30 -34.86 16.61
N GLU A 585 26.59 -34.32 15.64
CA GLU A 585 25.17 -33.93 15.79
C GLU A 585 24.25 -34.95 15.14
N ASP A 586 23.14 -35.25 15.81
CA ASP A 586 22.06 -36.06 15.24
C ASP A 586 21.22 -35.22 14.28
N TYR A 587 20.98 -35.74 13.09
CA TYR A 587 20.04 -35.17 12.12
C TYR A 587 19.09 -36.24 11.60
N LEU A 588 17.98 -35.85 11.03
CA LEU A 588 17.02 -36.74 10.42
C LEU A 588 17.17 -36.69 8.91
N MET A 589 17.27 -37.84 8.28
CA MET A 589 17.37 -37.99 6.85
C MET A 589 16.14 -38.74 6.33
N TYR A 590 15.52 -38.18 5.32
CA TYR A 590 14.44 -38.79 4.57
C TYR A 590 15.05 -39.39 3.31
N ASP A 591 15.06 -40.70 3.18
CA ASP A 591 15.50 -41.35 1.96
C ASP A 591 14.47 -42.37 1.48
N PHE A 592 14.47 -42.59 0.19
CA PHE A 592 13.49 -43.44 -0.47
C PHE A 592 13.58 -44.89 0.00
N GLU A 593 14.78 -45.44 0.12
CA GLU A 593 14.98 -46.85 0.54
C GLU A 593 14.47 -47.08 1.96
N TYR A 594 14.77 -46.15 2.88
CA TYR A 594 14.28 -46.24 4.25
C TYR A 594 12.75 -46.16 4.34
N MET A 595 12.16 -45.24 3.57
CA MET A 595 10.70 -45.09 3.52
C MET A 595 10.03 -46.35 2.90
N LEU A 596 10.59 -46.89 1.82
CA LEU A 596 10.13 -48.09 1.17
C LEU A 596 10.17 -49.29 2.13
N THR A 597 11.29 -49.51 2.82
CA THR A 597 11.45 -50.58 3.81
C THR A 597 10.35 -50.51 4.87
N LYS A 598 10.08 -49.28 5.40
CA LYS A 598 9.05 -49.09 6.42
C LYS A 598 7.61 -49.29 5.92
N VAL A 599 7.35 -49.00 4.66
CA VAL A 599 6.05 -49.34 4.05
C VAL A 599 5.88 -50.85 3.90
N ILE A 600 6.90 -51.54 3.41
CA ILE A 600 6.92 -53.00 3.29
C ILE A 600 6.72 -53.67 4.65
N ASP A 601 7.47 -53.26 5.67
CA ASP A 601 7.32 -53.75 7.06
C ASP A 601 5.88 -53.55 7.58
N SER A 602 5.26 -52.40 7.28
CA SER A 602 3.89 -52.11 7.72
C SER A 602 2.82 -52.96 7.07
N MET A 603 3.10 -53.52 5.90
CA MET A 603 2.21 -54.43 5.18
C MET A 603 2.34 -55.89 5.63
N GLY A 604 3.27 -56.18 6.59
CA GLY A 604 3.45 -57.52 7.17
C GLY A 604 4.09 -58.55 6.21
N VAL A 605 4.77 -58.08 5.17
CA VAL A 605 5.43 -58.93 4.15
C VAL A 605 6.85 -59.20 4.61
N LYS A 606 7.19 -60.45 4.85
CA LYS A 606 8.49 -60.86 5.44
C LYS A 606 9.68 -60.92 4.47
N GLU A 607 9.54 -60.84 3.23
CA GLU A 607 10.54 -60.69 2.16
C GLU A 607 9.78 -60.68 0.82
N PRO A 608 9.71 -59.55 0.15
CA PRO A 608 9.09 -59.52 -1.17
C PRO A 608 10.10 -60.01 -2.21
N ASP A 609 10.06 -61.27 -2.59
CA ASP A 609 10.89 -61.89 -3.66
C ASP A 609 10.72 -61.23 -5.04
N PHE A 610 9.97 -60.12 -5.15
CA PHE A 610 9.56 -59.56 -6.42
C PHE A 610 9.55 -58.01 -6.45
N VAL A 611 10.11 -57.31 -5.44
CA VAL A 611 10.16 -55.85 -5.44
C VAL A 611 11.36 -55.37 -6.22
N ASP A 612 11.11 -54.93 -7.44
CA ASP A 612 12.09 -54.20 -8.24
C ASP A 612 12.17 -52.75 -7.71
N GLU A 613 13.13 -52.48 -6.80
CA GLU A 613 13.34 -51.19 -6.18
C GLU A 613 13.60 -50.07 -7.21
N GLU A 614 14.30 -50.38 -8.29
CA GLU A 614 14.61 -49.43 -9.36
C GLU A 614 13.36 -49.00 -10.13
N ARG A 615 12.45 -49.94 -10.36
CA ARG A 615 11.17 -49.70 -11.01
C ARG A 615 10.22 -48.91 -10.12
N LEU A 616 10.21 -49.18 -8.81
CA LEU A 616 9.46 -48.41 -7.80
C LEU A 616 9.98 -46.98 -7.68
N LYS A 617 11.30 -46.81 -7.63
CA LYS A 617 11.97 -45.50 -7.59
C LYS A 617 11.64 -44.70 -8.85
N LYS A 618 11.74 -45.27 -10.04
CA LYS A 618 11.36 -44.61 -11.31
C LYS A 618 9.89 -44.18 -11.32
N LYS A 619 8.99 -45.03 -10.82
CA LYS A 619 7.55 -44.72 -10.76
C LYS A 619 7.28 -43.58 -9.77
N PHE A 620 7.95 -43.60 -8.61
CA PHE A 620 7.91 -42.50 -7.64
C PHE A 620 8.44 -41.20 -8.21
N GLU A 621 9.56 -41.21 -8.92
CA GLU A 621 10.11 -40.02 -9.59
C GLU A 621 9.14 -39.48 -10.68
N GLN A 622 8.46 -40.35 -11.39
CA GLN A 622 7.40 -39.97 -12.36
C GLN A 622 6.21 -39.33 -11.67
N LEU A 623 5.79 -39.84 -10.49
CA LEU A 623 4.74 -39.26 -9.67
C LEU A 623 5.12 -37.87 -9.17
N VAL A 624 6.33 -37.69 -8.65
CA VAL A 624 6.84 -36.41 -8.20
C VAL A 624 6.88 -35.40 -9.35
N LYS A 625 7.34 -35.81 -10.55
CA LYS A 625 7.33 -34.96 -11.75
C LYS A 625 5.92 -34.58 -12.23
N LYS A 626 4.96 -35.51 -12.15
CA LYS A 626 3.56 -35.29 -12.53
C LYS A 626 2.87 -34.36 -11.52
N ALA A 627 3.14 -34.55 -10.24
CA ALA A 627 2.65 -33.72 -9.15
C ALA A 627 3.11 -32.27 -9.27
N ASN A 628 4.36 -32.02 -9.62
CA ASN A 628 4.91 -30.68 -9.81
C ASN A 628 4.24 -29.91 -10.97
N ARG A 629 3.74 -30.65 -12.01
CA ARG A 629 3.04 -30.03 -13.15
C ARG A 629 1.56 -29.70 -12.89
N ASN A 630 0.92 -30.34 -11.90
CA ASN A 630 -0.53 -30.30 -11.69
C ASN A 630 -0.95 -29.69 -10.34
N ASN A 631 -0.15 -28.76 -9.77
CA ASN A 631 -0.43 -28.17 -8.44
C ASN A 631 -0.72 -29.24 -7.36
N PHE A 632 0.09 -30.24 -7.33
CA PHE A 632 0.00 -31.42 -6.48
C PHE A 632 -0.28 -31.11 -4.99
N LEU A 633 0.40 -30.09 -4.44
CA LEU A 633 0.20 -29.69 -3.05
C LEU A 633 -1.19 -29.09 -2.81
N GLU A 634 -1.72 -28.39 -3.78
CA GLU A 634 -3.06 -27.80 -3.71
C GLU A 634 -4.15 -28.87 -3.72
N ARG A 635 -4.00 -29.91 -4.52
CA ARG A 635 -4.92 -31.05 -4.58
C ARG A 635 -4.91 -31.87 -3.30
N ILE A 636 -3.74 -32.08 -2.69
CA ILE A 636 -3.64 -32.79 -1.38
C ILE A 636 -4.30 -31.95 -0.27
N ILE A 637 -4.11 -30.62 -0.25
CA ILE A 637 -4.72 -29.72 0.74
C ILE A 637 -6.25 -29.73 0.60
N LEU A 638 -6.76 -29.80 -0.63
CA LEU A 638 -8.20 -29.84 -0.93
C LEU A 638 -8.82 -31.22 -0.72
N GLY A 639 -8.04 -32.26 -0.42
CA GLY A 639 -8.53 -33.63 -0.23
C GLY A 639 -8.97 -34.33 -1.53
N GLU A 640 -8.53 -33.82 -2.68
CA GLU A 640 -8.80 -34.42 -3.96
C GLU A 640 -7.97 -35.70 -4.19
N PRO A 641 -8.50 -36.73 -4.87
CA PRO A 641 -7.75 -37.95 -5.13
C PRO A 641 -6.47 -37.66 -5.90
N PHE A 642 -5.37 -38.19 -5.38
CA PHE A 642 -4.01 -37.89 -5.81
C PHE A 642 -3.68 -38.33 -7.23
N LEU A 643 -4.25 -39.44 -7.66
CA LEU A 643 -4.04 -40.02 -8.98
C LEU A 643 -5.24 -40.89 -9.40
N GLU A 644 -5.79 -40.60 -10.57
CA GLU A 644 -6.45 -41.60 -11.39
C GLU A 644 -5.34 -42.31 -12.19
N PHE A 645 -5.12 -43.58 -11.92
CA PHE A 645 -4.27 -44.47 -12.71
C PHE A 645 -5.02 -45.04 -13.89
#